data_c186d151f392769a9501cabe5ecc708b
#
_entry.id   c186d151f392769a9501cabe5ecc708b
#
_cell.length_a   1.000
_cell.length_b   1.000
_cell.length_c   1.000
_cell.angle_alpha   90.00
_cell.angle_beta   90.00
_cell.angle_gamma   90.00
#
_symmetry.space_group_name_H-M   'P 1'
#
loop_
_entity.id
_entity.type
_entity.pdbx_description
1 polymer ?
#
loop_
_entity_poly.entity_id
_entity_poly.type
_entity_poly.pdbx_seq_one_letter_code
_entity_poly.pdbx_strand_id
1 'polypeptide(L)'
;MKPIRVVIVGGGFAAVQFAKTLRSKLRASECEILLFNRENHMVFHPLLADVAGASINADAAATPLRQMLPGVGCRTERVQRIDLPSSEIEFDDGTGALQRLHYDHVVIACGAESNLGIIPGMTEHAFPFKVMRDAIDLRQHIVRQMEQAEASSDPDRRRRHLSFIVVGAGFSGVEVAGEINELVRSSTRYYRNFKKEDVVVTLVHSQDHILPEVAPTLGEFARKKMEEAGISILLNTRAVAATHEGIELNNGKMVTGATVVCTIGTSISSLVQHLDVPKERGRIRTAPEMRIEGQTNAWAIGDCALIVNSFDNKPSAPTGQFAERQGRQAALNLVRILKGEPTKPFRFKALGQLCSIGGYEAVAEMFGMRVSGFLAWFLWRGVYLFKLPTWSRRIKVALDWAWDLLFPRDLSFLNTDSAQQISHAYYRPGDFIQRQGESARFFSVIEEGEVEILKAEEPNTEPKIVAVLGKGDFFGEAALLGNRPHETSIRARTPVRLRQAGSTLFSQIAGTFAPLRDVLAKAVIHRSGDFWHRLPLTKSLLEREPLASLLDPLPAELLRKDTSVPAAIRALKDSSTGELLILDEAQRLWGTFDRNDLDQIVARIAVLPTDQHGDITRSKLSEFLVVNPVYVALDDSALVAVDTMLDHDISWLPVVQSKDNPRPVGYLRREKILDRMIERFGQSQAEHARVAS
;
A
#
# COMPACT_ATOMS: atom_id res chain seq x y z
N MET A 1 4.24 -47.81 -14.60
CA MET A 1 3.88 -47.19 -13.32
C MET A 1 3.67 -45.71 -13.58
N LYS A 2 2.71 -45.08 -12.90
CA LYS A 2 2.56 -43.63 -12.96
C LYS A 2 3.79 -42.99 -12.30
N PRO A 3 4.38 -41.93 -12.86
CA PRO A 3 5.52 -41.25 -12.22
C PRO A 3 5.11 -40.68 -10.86
N ILE A 4 6.03 -40.75 -9.90
CA ILE A 4 5.85 -40.15 -8.58
C ILE A 4 5.80 -38.65 -8.75
N ARG A 5 4.80 -37.98 -8.15
CA ARG A 5 4.65 -36.52 -8.22
C ARG A 5 5.27 -35.87 -7.00
N VAL A 6 6.27 -35.02 -7.23
CA VAL A 6 6.91 -34.18 -6.20
C VAL A 6 6.54 -32.72 -6.44
N VAL A 7 5.86 -32.14 -5.47
CA VAL A 7 5.48 -30.72 -5.49
C VAL A 7 6.43 -29.93 -4.60
N ILE A 8 7.01 -28.85 -5.14
CA ILE A 8 7.91 -27.93 -4.44
C ILE A 8 7.21 -26.59 -4.34
N VAL A 9 7.09 -26.05 -3.13
CA VAL A 9 6.46 -24.73 -2.87
C VAL A 9 7.52 -23.72 -2.48
N GLY A 10 7.80 -22.76 -3.38
CA GLY A 10 8.86 -21.78 -3.31
C GLY A 10 9.87 -21.92 -4.44
N GLY A 11 10.56 -20.82 -4.80
CA GLY A 11 11.53 -20.73 -5.92
C GLY A 11 12.89 -20.18 -5.51
N GLY A 12 13.22 -20.21 -4.21
CA GLY A 12 14.51 -19.75 -3.69
C GLY A 12 15.65 -20.78 -3.83
N PHE A 13 16.79 -20.49 -3.19
CA PHE A 13 18.01 -21.31 -3.26
C PHE A 13 17.78 -22.79 -2.92
N ALA A 14 17.02 -23.06 -1.84
CA ALA A 14 16.74 -24.43 -1.41
C ALA A 14 15.90 -25.20 -2.43
N ALA A 15 14.80 -24.59 -2.91
CA ALA A 15 13.88 -25.18 -3.87
C ALA A 15 14.56 -25.49 -5.20
N VAL A 16 15.30 -24.52 -5.74
CA VAL A 16 16.01 -24.66 -7.01
C VAL A 16 17.06 -25.77 -6.93
N GLN A 17 17.84 -25.80 -5.85
CA GLN A 17 18.86 -26.85 -5.69
C GLN A 17 18.25 -28.22 -5.45
N PHE A 18 17.13 -28.32 -4.74
CA PHE A 18 16.35 -29.53 -4.58
C PHE A 18 15.88 -30.05 -5.94
N ALA A 19 15.21 -29.22 -6.72
CA ALA A 19 14.68 -29.57 -8.04
C ALA A 19 15.79 -30.03 -9.01
N LYS A 20 16.91 -29.27 -9.08
CA LYS A 20 18.09 -29.62 -9.89
C LYS A 20 18.66 -31.00 -9.51
N THR A 21 18.85 -31.22 -8.21
CA THR A 21 19.43 -32.47 -7.72
C THR A 21 18.50 -33.64 -7.99
N LEU A 22 17.22 -33.50 -7.71
CA LEU A 22 16.23 -34.56 -7.93
C LEU A 22 16.13 -34.92 -9.42
N ARG A 23 16.05 -33.94 -10.33
CA ARG A 23 16.00 -34.13 -11.79
C ARG A 23 17.27 -34.78 -12.32
N SER A 24 18.44 -34.51 -11.72
CA SER A 24 19.70 -35.19 -12.11
C SER A 24 19.79 -36.67 -11.70
N LYS A 25 18.91 -37.11 -10.78
CA LYS A 25 18.93 -38.49 -10.24
C LYS A 25 17.76 -39.34 -10.71
N LEU A 26 16.64 -38.73 -11.11
CA LEU A 26 15.44 -39.42 -11.56
C LEU A 26 15.03 -38.91 -12.94
N ARG A 27 14.60 -39.83 -13.84
CA ARG A 27 14.10 -39.49 -15.18
C ARG A 27 12.68 -38.92 -15.09
N ALA A 28 12.22 -38.25 -16.13
CA ALA A 28 10.86 -37.72 -16.20
C ALA A 28 9.78 -38.81 -16.15
N SER A 29 10.10 -40.03 -16.64
CA SER A 29 9.23 -41.20 -16.54
C SER A 29 9.10 -41.80 -15.14
N GLU A 30 10.06 -41.48 -14.24
CA GLU A 30 10.06 -41.95 -12.86
C GLU A 30 9.47 -40.93 -11.89
N CYS A 31 9.70 -39.64 -12.15
CA CYS A 31 9.30 -38.56 -11.25
C CYS A 31 8.87 -37.33 -12.02
N GLU A 32 7.63 -36.90 -11.80
CA GLU A 32 7.10 -35.58 -12.19
C GLU A 32 7.46 -34.59 -11.10
N ILE A 33 8.16 -33.50 -11.45
CA ILE A 33 8.54 -32.44 -10.51
C ILE A 33 7.81 -31.20 -10.91
N LEU A 34 7.00 -30.64 -9.98
CA LEU A 34 6.26 -29.37 -10.12
C LEU A 34 6.77 -28.38 -9.09
N LEU A 35 7.19 -27.21 -9.54
CA LEU A 35 7.66 -26.12 -8.67
C LEU A 35 6.68 -24.94 -8.78
N PHE A 36 6.07 -24.57 -7.66
CA PHE A 36 5.19 -23.41 -7.52
C PHE A 36 5.93 -22.24 -6.89
N ASN A 37 5.97 -21.11 -7.57
CA ASN A 37 6.56 -19.89 -7.06
C ASN A 37 5.80 -18.68 -7.62
N ARG A 38 5.45 -17.71 -6.77
CA ARG A 38 4.70 -16.50 -7.17
C ARG A 38 5.34 -15.73 -8.32
N GLU A 39 6.67 -15.77 -8.40
CA GLU A 39 7.46 -15.15 -9.47
C GLU A 39 8.00 -16.21 -10.42
N ASN A 40 8.14 -15.89 -11.70
CA ASN A 40 8.70 -16.81 -12.70
C ASN A 40 10.23 -16.95 -12.63
N HIS A 41 10.86 -16.28 -11.67
CA HIS A 41 12.31 -16.19 -11.53
C HIS A 41 12.78 -16.44 -10.09
N MET A 42 14.04 -16.76 -9.96
CA MET A 42 14.78 -16.79 -8.69
C MET A 42 15.56 -15.48 -8.56
N VAL A 43 15.47 -14.86 -7.40
CA VAL A 43 16.26 -13.68 -7.03
C VAL A 43 17.58 -14.11 -6.41
N PHE A 44 18.67 -13.55 -6.91
CA PHE A 44 19.99 -13.71 -6.30
C PHE A 44 20.21 -12.61 -5.25
N HIS A 45 19.71 -12.84 -4.03
CA HIS A 45 19.64 -11.89 -2.93
C HIS A 45 20.93 -11.10 -2.64
N PRO A 46 22.15 -11.70 -2.76
CA PRO A 46 23.38 -10.94 -2.53
C PRO A 46 23.60 -9.74 -3.45
N LEU A 47 22.86 -9.64 -4.55
CA LEU A 47 22.96 -8.52 -5.49
C LEU A 47 21.77 -7.55 -5.40
N LEU A 48 20.91 -7.67 -4.40
CA LEU A 48 19.78 -6.74 -4.24
C LEU A 48 20.23 -5.32 -3.92
N ALA A 49 21.28 -5.17 -3.10
CA ALA A 49 21.84 -3.87 -2.78
C ALA A 49 22.42 -3.17 -4.02
N ASP A 50 23.13 -3.92 -4.87
CA ASP A 50 23.65 -3.43 -6.16
C ASP A 50 22.53 -2.93 -7.09
N VAL A 51 21.36 -3.63 -7.10
CA VAL A 51 20.18 -3.18 -7.86
C VAL A 51 19.63 -1.87 -7.29
N ALA A 52 19.47 -1.77 -5.97
CA ALA A 52 18.98 -0.55 -5.31
C ALA A 52 19.93 0.63 -5.48
N GLY A 53 21.24 0.36 -5.52
CA GLY A 53 22.30 1.33 -5.79
C GLY A 53 22.56 1.62 -7.26
N ALA A 54 21.78 1.03 -8.18
CA ALA A 54 21.92 1.20 -9.63
C ALA A 54 23.29 0.78 -10.21
N SER A 55 24.08 -0.05 -9.50
CA SER A 55 25.34 -0.59 -10.01
C SER A 55 25.14 -1.77 -10.97
N ILE A 56 23.98 -2.45 -10.89
CA ILE A 56 23.55 -3.47 -11.85
C ILE A 56 22.06 -3.30 -12.20
N ASN A 57 21.67 -3.81 -13.35
CA ASN A 57 20.28 -3.88 -13.74
C ASN A 57 19.53 -4.99 -13.00
N ALA A 58 18.25 -4.78 -12.67
CA ALA A 58 17.43 -5.71 -11.91
C ALA A 58 17.35 -7.12 -12.56
N ASP A 59 17.25 -7.17 -13.89
CA ASP A 59 17.22 -8.42 -14.63
C ASP A 59 18.55 -9.21 -14.55
N ALA A 60 19.67 -8.60 -14.20
CA ALA A 60 20.93 -9.30 -13.97
C ALA A 60 20.90 -10.15 -12.68
N ALA A 61 20.21 -9.69 -11.63
CA ALA A 61 20.06 -10.40 -10.38
C ALA A 61 18.85 -11.37 -10.34
N ALA A 62 18.01 -11.37 -11.38
CA ALA A 62 16.86 -12.27 -11.53
C ALA A 62 17.12 -13.33 -12.62
N THR A 63 16.91 -14.60 -12.31
CA THR A 63 17.10 -15.69 -13.29
C THR A 63 15.81 -16.48 -13.45
N PRO A 64 15.25 -16.59 -14.68
CA PRO A 64 14.02 -17.32 -14.93
C PRO A 64 14.13 -18.80 -14.54
N LEU A 65 13.18 -19.28 -13.72
CA LEU A 65 13.17 -20.66 -13.20
C LEU A 65 13.13 -21.71 -14.33
N ARG A 66 12.36 -21.46 -15.39
CA ARG A 66 12.26 -22.37 -16.54
C ARG A 66 13.60 -22.56 -17.28
N GLN A 67 14.44 -21.50 -17.30
CA GLN A 67 15.79 -21.61 -17.89
C GLN A 67 16.77 -22.33 -16.97
N MET A 68 16.56 -22.24 -15.65
CA MET A 68 17.41 -22.89 -14.66
C MET A 68 17.10 -24.39 -14.47
N LEU A 69 15.84 -24.78 -14.71
CA LEU A 69 15.27 -26.07 -14.32
C LEU A 69 14.67 -26.83 -15.52
N PRO A 70 15.47 -27.22 -16.53
CA PRO A 70 14.94 -28.00 -17.64
C PRO A 70 14.35 -29.33 -17.13
N GLY A 71 13.17 -29.68 -17.63
CA GLY A 71 12.44 -30.90 -17.23
C GLY A 71 11.72 -30.81 -15.87
N VAL A 72 11.55 -29.60 -15.31
CA VAL A 72 10.72 -29.31 -14.14
C VAL A 72 9.55 -28.45 -14.59
N GLY A 73 8.34 -28.82 -14.19
CA GLY A 73 7.13 -28.01 -14.42
C GLY A 73 7.09 -26.81 -13.49
N CYS A 74 7.57 -25.64 -13.96
CA CYS A 74 7.51 -24.41 -13.18
C CYS A 74 6.14 -23.76 -13.33
N ARG A 75 5.53 -23.38 -12.23
CA ARG A 75 4.21 -22.77 -12.13
C ARG A 75 4.27 -21.48 -11.31
N THR A 76 3.56 -20.43 -11.77
CA THR A 76 3.53 -19.11 -11.11
C THR A 76 2.27 -18.90 -10.26
N GLU A 77 1.40 -19.89 -10.21
CA GLU A 77 0.19 -19.85 -9.41
C GLU A 77 0.52 -19.87 -7.91
N ARG A 78 -0.25 -19.15 -7.15
CA ARG A 78 -0.09 -19.01 -5.70
C ARG A 78 -0.71 -20.20 -4.98
N VAL A 79 0.10 -21.01 -4.29
CA VAL A 79 -0.39 -22.02 -3.35
C VAL A 79 -0.98 -21.31 -2.13
N GLN A 80 -2.25 -21.57 -1.88
CA GLN A 80 -3.00 -20.96 -0.76
C GLN A 80 -3.04 -21.89 0.47
N ARG A 81 -3.07 -23.21 0.23
CA ARG A 81 -3.15 -24.20 1.30
C ARG A 81 -2.37 -25.46 0.92
N ILE A 82 -1.77 -26.10 1.92
CA ILE A 82 -1.19 -27.43 1.83
C ILE A 82 -1.96 -28.32 2.81
N ASP A 83 -2.65 -29.31 2.30
CA ASP A 83 -3.38 -30.31 3.08
C ASP A 83 -2.51 -31.57 3.18
N LEU A 84 -1.85 -31.74 4.33
CA LEU A 84 -0.95 -32.87 4.55
C LEU A 84 -1.70 -34.19 4.70
N PRO A 85 -2.84 -34.29 5.42
CA PRO A 85 -3.62 -35.50 5.52
C PRO A 85 -4.10 -36.05 4.18
N SER A 86 -4.60 -35.21 3.28
CA SER A 86 -5.09 -35.62 1.96
C SER A 86 -3.99 -35.68 0.90
N SER A 87 -2.76 -35.23 1.22
CA SER A 87 -1.65 -35.08 0.28
C SER A 87 -2.01 -34.23 -0.93
N GLU A 88 -2.64 -33.07 -0.72
CA GLU A 88 -3.07 -32.14 -1.74
C GLU A 88 -2.58 -30.72 -1.47
N ILE A 89 -2.36 -29.96 -2.54
CA ILE A 89 -2.20 -28.51 -2.48
C ILE A 89 -3.42 -27.84 -3.12
N GLU A 90 -3.83 -26.69 -2.57
CA GLU A 90 -4.82 -25.79 -3.19
C GLU A 90 -4.09 -24.54 -3.68
N PHE A 91 -4.33 -24.16 -4.93
CA PHE A 91 -3.72 -22.98 -5.55
C PHE A 91 -4.74 -22.25 -6.41
N ASP A 92 -4.51 -20.95 -6.59
CA ASP A 92 -5.31 -20.07 -7.44
C ASP A 92 -4.77 -20.14 -8.87
N ASP A 93 -5.65 -20.44 -9.83
CA ASP A 93 -5.29 -20.55 -11.25
C ASP A 93 -5.24 -19.17 -11.99
N GLY A 94 -5.39 -18.09 -11.24
CA GLY A 94 -5.42 -16.71 -11.78
C GLY A 94 -6.80 -16.23 -12.22
N THR A 95 -7.81 -17.11 -12.21
CA THR A 95 -9.21 -16.74 -12.48
C THR A 95 -10.03 -16.53 -11.20
N GLY A 96 -9.41 -16.75 -10.02
CA GLY A 96 -10.06 -16.78 -8.72
C GLY A 96 -10.65 -18.14 -8.36
N ALA A 97 -10.54 -19.16 -9.25
CA ALA A 97 -10.95 -20.51 -8.94
C ALA A 97 -9.82 -21.29 -8.23
N LEU A 98 -10.15 -21.94 -7.14
CA LEU A 98 -9.23 -22.80 -6.41
C LEU A 98 -9.14 -24.18 -7.10
N GLN A 99 -7.93 -24.53 -7.51
CA GLN A 99 -7.62 -25.83 -8.05
C GLN A 99 -6.94 -26.72 -6.99
N ARG A 100 -7.16 -28.03 -7.05
CA ARG A 100 -6.52 -29.01 -6.19
C ARG A 100 -5.56 -29.89 -6.99
N LEU A 101 -4.42 -30.17 -6.40
CA LEU A 101 -3.43 -31.05 -6.99
C LEU A 101 -2.91 -32.02 -5.93
N HIS A 102 -3.06 -33.33 -6.23
CA HIS A 102 -2.50 -34.40 -5.40
C HIS A 102 -1.01 -34.56 -5.64
N TYR A 103 -0.24 -34.85 -4.57
CA TYR A 103 1.19 -35.13 -4.59
C TYR A 103 1.54 -36.43 -3.85
N ASP A 104 2.60 -37.09 -4.26
CA ASP A 104 3.22 -38.18 -3.51
C ASP A 104 4.21 -37.64 -2.45
N HIS A 105 4.93 -36.55 -2.78
CA HIS A 105 5.74 -35.78 -1.83
C HIS A 105 5.60 -34.28 -2.02
N VAL A 106 5.60 -33.55 -0.91
CA VAL A 106 5.65 -32.09 -0.90
C VAL A 106 6.89 -31.55 -0.22
N VAL A 107 7.48 -30.50 -0.80
CA VAL A 107 8.67 -29.81 -0.28
C VAL A 107 8.34 -28.36 -0.04
N ILE A 108 8.34 -27.94 1.21
CA ILE A 108 8.06 -26.58 1.64
C ILE A 108 9.37 -25.81 1.71
N ALA A 109 9.54 -24.85 0.80
CA ALA A 109 10.76 -24.05 0.65
C ALA A 109 10.43 -22.56 0.45
N CYS A 110 9.40 -22.07 1.15
CA CYS A 110 8.85 -20.72 1.01
C CYS A 110 9.79 -19.61 1.51
N GLY A 111 10.89 -19.95 2.20
CA GLY A 111 11.80 -18.97 2.77
C GLY A 111 11.16 -18.18 3.93
N ALA A 112 11.53 -16.89 4.02
CA ALA A 112 10.96 -15.93 4.97
C ALA A 112 10.58 -14.66 4.25
N GLU A 113 9.60 -13.94 4.78
CA GLU A 113 9.10 -12.65 4.28
C GLU A 113 9.56 -11.51 5.21
N SER A 114 9.53 -10.26 4.74
CA SER A 114 9.76 -9.09 5.59
C SER A 114 8.58 -8.91 6.55
N ASN A 115 8.88 -8.55 7.80
CA ASN A 115 7.87 -8.21 8.79
C ASN A 115 8.06 -6.77 9.26
N LEU A 116 7.42 -5.84 8.58
CA LEU A 116 7.43 -4.44 8.96
C LEU A 116 6.54 -4.15 10.18
N GLY A 117 5.56 -5.00 10.46
CA GLY A 117 4.60 -4.81 11.56
C GLY A 117 5.17 -4.94 12.98
N ILE A 118 6.47 -5.25 13.12
CA ILE A 118 7.14 -5.32 14.44
C ILE A 118 7.39 -3.93 15.06
N ILE A 119 7.39 -2.88 14.26
CA ILE A 119 7.56 -1.50 14.71
C ILE A 119 6.39 -0.68 14.16
N PRO A 120 5.64 0.04 14.99
CA PRO A 120 4.54 0.89 14.56
C PRO A 120 4.95 1.86 13.46
N GLY A 121 4.13 1.98 12.41
CA GLY A 121 4.34 2.87 11.28
C GLY A 121 5.39 2.41 10.26
N MET A 122 6.14 1.33 10.49
CA MET A 122 7.11 0.82 9.51
C MET A 122 6.44 0.29 8.25
N THR A 123 5.26 -0.31 8.36
CA THR A 123 4.50 -0.81 7.20
C THR A 123 4.12 0.30 6.23
N GLU A 124 3.83 1.47 6.78
CA GLU A 124 3.32 2.64 6.07
C GLU A 124 4.45 3.56 5.54
N HIS A 125 5.57 3.62 6.26
CA HIS A 125 6.61 4.64 6.04
C HIS A 125 7.99 4.09 5.67
N ALA A 126 8.19 2.76 5.71
CA ALA A 126 9.48 2.17 5.39
C ALA A 126 9.42 1.26 4.17
N PHE A 127 10.51 1.24 3.42
CA PHE A 127 10.74 0.27 2.35
C PHE A 127 11.23 -1.04 2.95
N PRO A 128 10.56 -2.18 2.70
CA PRO A 128 11.13 -3.49 2.95
C PRO A 128 12.36 -3.71 2.04
N PHE A 129 13.22 -4.66 2.41
CA PHE A 129 14.37 -4.99 1.59
C PHE A 129 14.60 -6.51 1.55
N LYS A 130 13.79 -7.21 0.77
CA LYS A 130 13.84 -8.69 0.71
C LYS A 130 13.61 -9.26 -0.70
N VAL A 131 12.79 -8.62 -1.54
CA VAL A 131 12.48 -9.11 -2.88
C VAL A 131 12.97 -8.14 -3.95
N MET A 132 13.01 -8.56 -5.22
CA MET A 132 13.46 -7.71 -6.33
C MET A 132 12.67 -6.41 -6.46
N ARG A 133 11.37 -6.49 -6.24
CA ARG A 133 10.49 -5.33 -6.28
C ARG A 133 10.92 -4.26 -5.27
N ASP A 134 11.30 -4.67 -4.05
CA ASP A 134 11.75 -3.75 -3.01
C ASP A 134 12.98 -2.93 -3.47
N ALA A 135 13.96 -3.61 -4.10
CA ALA A 135 15.16 -2.94 -4.60
C ALA A 135 14.88 -1.97 -5.75
N ILE A 136 13.97 -2.33 -6.67
CA ILE A 136 13.55 -1.46 -7.77
C ILE A 136 12.80 -0.24 -7.23
N ASP A 137 11.84 -0.44 -6.35
CA ASP A 137 11.02 0.64 -5.78
C ASP A 137 11.88 1.59 -4.94
N LEU A 138 12.82 1.05 -4.15
CA LEU A 138 13.78 1.84 -3.39
C LEU A 138 14.68 2.67 -4.31
N ARG A 139 15.25 2.09 -5.39
CA ARG A 139 16.06 2.84 -6.37
C ARG A 139 15.28 4.01 -6.97
N GLN A 140 14.06 3.75 -7.46
CA GLN A 140 13.21 4.78 -8.04
C GLN A 140 12.86 5.87 -7.03
N HIS A 141 12.59 5.48 -5.79
CA HIS A 141 12.33 6.42 -4.71
C HIS A 141 13.55 7.30 -4.41
N ILE A 142 14.76 6.73 -4.30
CA ILE A 142 16.00 7.48 -4.06
C ILE A 142 16.21 8.54 -5.14
N VAL A 143 16.09 8.17 -6.42
CA VAL A 143 16.25 9.13 -7.53
C VAL A 143 15.19 10.22 -7.46
N ARG A 144 13.92 9.87 -7.18
CA ARG A 144 12.83 10.84 -6.99
C ARG A 144 13.12 11.81 -5.83
N GLN A 145 13.70 11.33 -4.71
CA GLN A 145 14.09 12.19 -3.60
C GLN A 145 15.20 13.19 -4.00
N MET A 146 16.17 12.78 -4.81
CA MET A 146 17.18 13.69 -5.35
C MET A 146 16.56 14.78 -6.24
N GLU A 147 15.62 14.41 -7.13
CA GLU A 147 14.91 15.39 -7.97
C GLU A 147 14.07 16.38 -7.12
N GLN A 148 13.42 15.90 -6.07
CA GLN A 148 12.66 16.75 -5.14
C GLN A 148 13.58 17.67 -4.33
N ALA A 149 14.76 17.21 -3.96
CA ALA A 149 15.78 18.03 -3.31
C ALA A 149 16.28 19.15 -4.24
N GLU A 150 16.53 18.85 -5.51
CA GLU A 150 16.94 19.84 -6.52
C GLU A 150 15.87 20.90 -6.74
N ALA A 151 14.60 20.50 -6.81
CA ALA A 151 13.47 21.41 -7.02
C ALA A 151 13.10 22.24 -5.78
N SER A 152 13.55 21.85 -4.58
CA SER A 152 13.18 22.52 -3.33
C SER A 152 13.96 23.79 -3.09
N SER A 153 13.28 24.91 -2.89
CA SER A 153 13.87 26.19 -2.43
C SER A 153 14.06 26.22 -0.90
N ASP A 154 13.34 25.39 -0.15
CA ASP A 154 13.39 25.28 1.30
C ASP A 154 14.55 24.37 1.76
N PRO A 155 15.54 24.90 2.52
CA PRO A 155 16.70 24.15 2.98
C PRO A 155 16.34 22.93 3.86
N ASP A 156 15.31 23.04 4.70
CA ASP A 156 14.91 21.95 5.61
C ASP A 156 14.21 20.83 4.85
N ARG A 157 13.35 21.16 3.90
CA ARG A 157 12.76 20.18 2.96
C ARG A 157 13.84 19.50 2.13
N ARG A 158 14.80 20.25 1.61
CA ARG A 158 15.93 19.71 0.85
C ARG A 158 16.74 18.73 1.67
N ARG A 159 17.11 19.09 2.90
CA ARG A 159 17.81 18.21 3.84
C ARG A 159 17.04 16.93 4.11
N ARG A 160 15.72 17.01 4.30
CA ARG A 160 14.87 15.85 4.51
C ARG A 160 14.87 14.89 3.32
N HIS A 161 14.79 15.41 2.07
CA HIS A 161 14.86 14.60 0.87
C HIS A 161 16.22 13.91 0.69
N LEU A 162 17.31 14.51 1.16
CA LEU A 162 18.66 13.97 1.10
C LEU A 162 19.05 13.15 2.34
N SER A 163 18.09 12.86 3.24
CA SER A 163 18.30 12.06 4.43
C SER A 163 17.69 10.67 4.26
N PHE A 164 18.56 9.64 4.33
CA PHE A 164 18.24 8.24 4.13
C PHE A 164 18.54 7.47 5.42
N ILE A 165 17.59 6.69 5.90
CA ILE A 165 17.67 5.99 7.18
C ILE A 165 17.57 4.50 6.90
N VAL A 166 18.53 3.72 7.39
CA VAL A 166 18.52 2.25 7.29
C VAL A 166 18.42 1.67 8.69
N VAL A 167 17.41 0.86 8.95
CA VAL A 167 17.16 0.20 10.23
C VAL A 167 17.59 -1.25 10.17
N GLY A 168 18.63 -1.59 10.96
CA GLY A 168 19.29 -2.89 10.97
C GLY A 168 20.67 -2.86 10.33
N ALA A 169 21.71 -3.34 11.04
CA ALA A 169 23.10 -3.35 10.57
C ALA A 169 23.67 -4.78 10.45
N GLY A 170 22.84 -5.74 10.06
CA GLY A 170 23.29 -7.01 9.48
C GLY A 170 23.75 -6.83 8.04
N PHE A 171 24.05 -7.92 7.31
CA PHE A 171 24.54 -7.87 5.92
C PHE A 171 23.69 -6.96 5.03
N SER A 172 22.39 -7.18 4.93
CA SER A 172 21.52 -6.43 4.02
C SER A 172 21.48 -4.93 4.34
N GLY A 173 21.49 -4.57 5.64
CA GLY A 173 21.46 -3.16 6.05
C GLY A 173 22.77 -2.44 5.76
N VAL A 174 23.90 -3.09 5.99
CA VAL A 174 25.22 -2.54 5.69
C VAL A 174 25.40 -2.36 4.18
N GLU A 175 25.06 -3.39 3.39
CA GLU A 175 25.17 -3.36 1.93
C GLU A 175 24.28 -2.27 1.32
N VAL A 176 23.00 -2.19 1.73
CA VAL A 176 22.08 -1.19 1.16
C VAL A 176 22.45 0.23 1.60
N ALA A 177 22.92 0.43 2.85
CA ALA A 177 23.39 1.75 3.29
C ALA A 177 24.61 2.22 2.51
N GLY A 178 25.57 1.31 2.24
CA GLY A 178 26.73 1.56 1.41
C GLY A 178 26.35 1.95 -0.03
N GLU A 179 25.43 1.19 -0.64
CA GLU A 179 24.99 1.42 -2.01
C GLU A 179 24.14 2.70 -2.17
N ILE A 180 23.27 3.03 -1.20
CA ILE A 180 22.57 4.33 -1.18
C ILE A 180 23.57 5.47 -1.10
N ASN A 181 24.54 5.38 -0.17
CA ASN A 181 25.55 6.41 0.04
C ASN A 181 26.37 6.64 -1.25
N GLU A 182 26.79 5.57 -1.90
CA GLU A 182 27.55 5.65 -3.15
C GLU A 182 26.71 6.24 -4.29
N LEU A 183 25.49 5.76 -4.51
CA LEU A 183 24.59 6.25 -5.55
C LEU A 183 24.35 7.75 -5.40
N VAL A 184 23.94 8.20 -4.21
CA VAL A 184 23.52 9.59 -4.01
C VAL A 184 24.73 10.53 -4.06
N ARG A 185 25.85 10.19 -3.38
CA ARG A 185 27.04 11.06 -3.33
C ARG A 185 27.77 11.15 -4.68
N SER A 186 27.85 10.05 -5.43
CA SER A 186 28.46 10.08 -6.78
C SER A 186 27.63 10.89 -7.78
N SER A 187 26.32 10.94 -7.56
CA SER A 187 25.36 11.64 -8.42
C SER A 187 25.28 13.14 -8.19
N THR A 188 25.75 13.66 -7.05
CA THR A 188 25.65 15.11 -6.71
C THR A 188 26.28 16.03 -7.76
N ARG A 189 27.23 15.54 -8.55
CA ARG A 189 27.87 16.29 -9.65
C ARG A 189 26.89 16.72 -10.77
N TYR A 190 25.72 16.11 -10.84
CA TYR A 190 24.69 16.41 -11.84
C TYR A 190 23.64 17.40 -11.33
N TYR A 191 23.64 17.70 -10.03
CA TYR A 191 22.70 18.58 -9.37
C TYR A 191 23.36 19.90 -8.99
N ARG A 192 22.59 21.00 -8.96
CA ARG A 192 23.12 22.35 -8.71
C ARG A 192 22.83 22.86 -7.31
N ASN A 193 21.68 22.43 -6.74
CA ASN A 193 21.15 22.99 -5.52
C ASN A 193 21.59 22.24 -4.26
N PHE A 194 22.32 21.12 -4.39
CA PHE A 194 22.88 20.38 -3.26
C PHE A 194 24.21 19.73 -3.60
N LYS A 195 24.99 19.43 -2.56
CA LYS A 195 26.35 18.87 -2.64
C LYS A 195 26.47 17.58 -1.83
N LYS A 196 27.61 16.91 -1.90
CA LYS A 196 27.91 15.68 -1.16
C LYS A 196 27.71 15.84 0.35
N GLU A 197 28.03 17.01 0.90
CA GLU A 197 27.94 17.33 2.32
C GLU A 197 26.50 17.42 2.82
N ASP A 198 25.55 17.69 1.92
CA ASP A 198 24.12 17.78 2.24
C ASP A 198 23.47 16.39 2.36
N VAL A 199 24.13 15.35 1.87
CA VAL A 199 23.62 13.95 1.88
C VAL A 199 23.90 13.33 3.24
N VAL A 200 22.84 12.84 3.89
CA VAL A 200 22.90 12.16 5.19
C VAL A 200 22.39 10.72 5.05
N VAL A 201 23.24 9.76 5.31
CA VAL A 201 22.86 8.34 5.43
C VAL A 201 23.07 7.90 6.86
N THR A 202 22.01 7.42 7.51
CA THR A 202 22.05 7.00 8.92
C THR A 202 21.71 5.51 9.04
N LEU A 203 22.61 4.74 9.61
CA LEU A 203 22.42 3.31 9.90
C LEU A 203 22.12 3.14 11.40
N VAL A 204 20.95 2.61 11.74
CA VAL A 204 20.49 2.44 13.11
C VAL A 204 20.51 0.98 13.50
N HIS A 205 21.18 0.65 14.61
CA HIS A 205 21.33 -0.73 15.09
C HIS A 205 21.15 -0.85 16.60
N SER A 206 20.43 -1.90 17.01
CA SER A 206 20.12 -2.14 18.42
C SER A 206 21.25 -2.78 19.23
N GLN A 207 22.28 -3.31 18.56
CA GLN A 207 23.44 -3.92 19.20
C GLN A 207 24.62 -2.94 19.25
N ASP A 208 25.70 -3.34 19.93
CA ASP A 208 26.91 -2.56 20.14
C ASP A 208 27.91 -2.58 18.98
N HIS A 209 27.67 -3.40 17.95
CA HIS A 209 28.49 -3.48 16.74
C HIS A 209 27.66 -3.83 15.52
N ILE A 210 28.14 -3.45 14.34
CA ILE A 210 27.54 -3.82 13.04
C ILE A 210 28.05 -5.20 12.62
N LEU A 211 27.33 -5.85 11.69
CA LEU A 211 27.67 -7.16 11.14
C LEU A 211 27.92 -8.22 12.23
N PRO A 212 26.93 -8.49 13.11
CA PRO A 212 27.10 -9.44 14.21
C PRO A 212 27.39 -10.87 13.74
N GLU A 213 27.27 -11.14 12.44
CA GLU A 213 27.52 -12.44 11.85
C GLU A 213 29.01 -12.69 11.52
N VAL A 214 29.88 -11.66 11.52
CA VAL A 214 31.31 -11.77 11.24
C VAL A 214 32.14 -11.53 12.50
N ALA A 215 33.46 -11.78 12.41
CA ALA A 215 34.35 -11.47 13.52
C ALA A 215 34.31 -9.99 13.90
N PRO A 216 34.35 -9.63 15.21
CA PRO A 216 34.24 -8.25 15.68
C PRO A 216 35.28 -7.29 15.04
N THR A 217 36.48 -7.78 14.75
CA THR A 217 37.53 -6.97 14.07
C THR A 217 37.14 -6.56 12.65
N LEU A 218 36.36 -7.39 11.94
CA LEU A 218 35.84 -7.06 10.61
C LEU A 218 34.65 -6.12 10.68
N GLY A 219 33.78 -6.30 11.70
CA GLY A 219 32.68 -5.37 11.98
C GLY A 219 33.21 -3.96 12.31
N GLU A 220 34.26 -3.87 13.12
CA GLU A 220 34.88 -2.57 13.45
C GLU A 220 35.58 -1.93 12.23
N PHE A 221 36.25 -2.73 11.38
CA PHE A 221 36.79 -2.23 10.12
C PHE A 221 35.68 -1.66 9.21
N ALA A 222 34.59 -2.43 9.06
CA ALA A 222 33.45 -2.00 8.25
C ALA A 222 32.84 -0.69 8.80
N ARG A 223 32.64 -0.60 10.12
CA ARG A 223 32.14 0.60 10.80
C ARG A 223 32.99 1.81 10.47
N LYS A 224 34.31 1.71 10.69
CA LYS A 224 35.25 2.81 10.41
C LYS A 224 35.19 3.25 8.95
N LYS A 225 35.17 2.32 8.00
CA LYS A 225 35.11 2.63 6.57
C LYS A 225 33.79 3.30 6.16
N MET A 226 32.68 2.84 6.71
CA MET A 226 31.39 3.49 6.45
C MET A 226 31.31 4.90 7.04
N GLU A 227 31.87 5.12 8.23
CA GLU A 227 31.98 6.45 8.85
C GLU A 227 32.90 7.37 8.05
N GLU A 228 34.06 6.87 7.58
CA GLU A 228 34.95 7.59 6.65
C GLU A 228 34.25 7.96 5.33
N ALA A 229 33.33 7.12 4.84
CA ALA A 229 32.51 7.40 3.67
C ALA A 229 31.34 8.37 3.96
N GLY A 230 31.18 8.82 5.21
CA GLY A 230 30.16 9.79 5.64
C GLY A 230 28.82 9.19 6.04
N ILE A 231 28.75 7.90 6.35
CA ILE A 231 27.57 7.26 6.89
C ILE A 231 27.58 7.43 8.42
N SER A 232 26.48 7.93 9.00
CA SER A 232 26.29 8.03 10.44
C SER A 232 25.79 6.70 11.00
N ILE A 233 26.47 6.13 12.01
CA ILE A 233 26.11 4.85 12.59
C ILE A 233 25.67 5.05 14.05
N LEU A 234 24.42 4.67 14.35
CA LEU A 234 23.83 4.74 15.68
C LEU A 234 23.72 3.33 16.25
N LEU A 235 24.68 2.97 17.12
CA LEU A 235 24.70 1.70 17.84
C LEU A 235 23.94 1.78 19.17
N ASN A 236 23.60 0.62 19.76
CA ASN A 236 22.81 0.52 20.99
C ASN A 236 21.50 1.31 20.93
N THR A 237 20.98 1.51 19.71
CA THR A 237 19.85 2.38 19.42
C THR A 237 18.78 1.60 18.64
N ARG A 238 17.56 1.64 19.15
CA ARG A 238 16.42 0.93 18.56
C ARG A 238 15.40 1.92 18.00
N ALA A 239 14.97 1.72 16.78
CA ALA A 239 13.78 2.37 16.26
C ALA A 239 12.54 1.83 16.98
N VAL A 240 11.68 2.71 17.48
CA VAL A 240 10.44 2.36 18.21
C VAL A 240 9.19 2.71 17.44
N ALA A 241 9.28 3.65 16.48
CA ALA A 241 8.23 3.91 15.51
C ALA A 241 8.80 4.56 14.25
N ALA A 242 8.07 4.43 13.14
CA ALA A 242 8.30 5.19 11.92
C ALA A 242 7.12 6.13 11.65
N THR A 243 7.41 7.30 11.12
CA THR A 243 6.43 8.32 10.74
C THR A 243 6.78 8.87 9.37
N HIS A 244 5.91 9.71 8.83
CA HIS A 244 6.21 10.43 7.59
C HIS A 244 7.45 11.34 7.69
N GLU A 245 7.90 11.73 8.90
CA GLU A 245 9.09 12.57 9.10
C GLU A 245 10.40 11.76 9.23
N GLY A 246 10.31 10.46 9.53
CA GLY A 246 11.47 9.59 9.74
C GLY A 246 11.20 8.53 10.81
N ILE A 247 12.16 8.26 11.69
CA ILE A 247 12.04 7.27 12.76
C ILE A 247 12.23 7.88 14.15
N GLU A 248 11.49 7.38 15.12
CA GLU A 248 11.71 7.66 16.53
C GLU A 248 12.57 6.56 17.14
N LEU A 249 13.48 6.98 17.99
CA LEU A 249 14.43 6.13 18.69
C LEU A 249 14.00 5.88 20.13
N ASN A 250 14.48 4.78 20.74
CA ASN A 250 14.19 4.40 22.12
C ASN A 250 14.65 5.41 23.18
N ASN A 251 15.46 6.39 22.81
CA ASN A 251 15.89 7.51 23.68
C ASN A 251 15.06 8.79 23.48
N GLY A 252 13.93 8.71 22.75
CA GLY A 252 13.04 9.83 22.46
C GLY A 252 13.53 10.79 21.37
N LYS A 253 14.71 10.54 20.76
CA LYS A 253 15.19 11.37 19.64
C LYS A 253 14.51 10.95 18.34
N MET A 254 14.24 11.94 17.49
CA MET A 254 13.77 11.72 16.10
C MET A 254 14.96 11.79 15.14
N VAL A 255 15.07 10.83 14.24
CA VAL A 255 15.94 10.90 13.06
C VAL A 255 15.05 11.22 11.87
N THR A 256 15.17 12.43 11.34
CA THR A 256 14.36 12.92 10.22
C THR A 256 14.93 12.47 8.89
N GLY A 257 14.07 12.06 7.95
CA GLY A 257 14.45 11.66 6.61
C GLY A 257 13.24 11.22 5.79
N ALA A 258 13.29 11.47 4.49
CA ALA A 258 12.22 11.10 3.57
C ALA A 258 12.27 9.62 3.15
N THR A 259 13.37 8.93 3.44
CA THR A 259 13.57 7.52 3.07
C THR A 259 13.91 6.72 4.31
N VAL A 260 13.09 5.73 4.61
CA VAL A 260 13.36 4.74 5.67
C VAL A 260 13.41 3.36 5.02
N VAL A 261 14.51 2.63 5.21
CA VAL A 261 14.68 1.25 4.73
C VAL A 261 14.73 0.32 5.93
N CYS A 262 13.85 -0.68 5.96
CA CYS A 262 13.78 -1.65 7.05
C CYS A 262 14.41 -2.98 6.60
N THR A 263 15.54 -3.35 7.19
CA THR A 263 16.23 -4.62 6.95
C THR A 263 16.13 -5.59 8.13
N ILE A 264 15.36 -5.21 9.15
CA ILE A 264 15.07 -6.04 10.31
C ILE A 264 13.69 -6.68 10.20
N GLY A 265 13.50 -7.75 10.97
CA GLY A 265 12.22 -8.44 11.03
C GLY A 265 11.98 -9.35 9.83
N THR A 266 12.07 -10.64 10.11
CA THR A 266 11.61 -11.67 9.19
C THR A 266 10.44 -12.40 9.81
N SER A 267 9.40 -12.63 9.03
CA SER A 267 8.29 -13.51 9.38
C SER A 267 8.28 -14.73 8.47
N ILE A 268 7.71 -15.78 8.98
CA ILE A 268 7.42 -16.95 8.18
C ILE A 268 6.16 -16.66 7.36
N SER A 269 6.13 -17.12 6.12
CA SER A 269 4.99 -16.88 5.23
C SER A 269 3.66 -17.36 5.84
N SER A 270 2.58 -16.68 5.50
CA SER A 270 1.23 -17.02 5.96
C SER A 270 0.87 -18.48 5.68
N LEU A 271 1.31 -19.03 4.55
CA LEU A 271 1.11 -20.44 4.18
C LEU A 271 1.68 -21.39 5.24
N VAL A 272 2.89 -21.09 5.75
CA VAL A 272 3.54 -21.89 6.80
C VAL A 272 2.92 -21.64 8.17
N GLN A 273 2.49 -20.41 8.44
CA GLN A 273 1.81 -20.07 9.70
C GLN A 273 0.54 -20.93 9.92
N HIS A 274 -0.26 -21.10 8.85
CA HIS A 274 -1.52 -21.86 8.89
C HIS A 274 -1.35 -23.38 8.75
N LEU A 275 -0.12 -23.86 8.47
CA LEU A 275 0.14 -25.29 8.37
C LEU A 275 0.12 -25.93 9.76
N ASP A 276 -0.65 -27.02 9.93
CA ASP A 276 -0.74 -27.76 11.19
C ASP A 276 0.41 -28.78 11.30
N VAL A 277 1.56 -28.29 11.80
CA VAL A 277 2.77 -29.06 12.02
C VAL A 277 3.55 -28.50 13.21
N PRO A 278 4.43 -29.27 13.85
CA PRO A 278 5.29 -28.77 14.91
C PRO A 278 6.17 -27.60 14.42
N LYS A 279 6.14 -26.50 15.17
CA LYS A 279 6.91 -25.28 14.87
C LYS A 279 7.66 -24.80 16.12
N GLU A 280 8.81 -24.19 15.88
CA GLU A 280 9.55 -23.46 16.91
C GLU A 280 9.98 -22.11 16.34
N ARG A 281 9.66 -21.04 17.07
CA ARG A 281 9.88 -19.63 16.63
C ARG A 281 9.30 -19.37 15.22
N GLY A 282 8.13 -19.98 14.92
CA GLY A 282 7.42 -19.89 13.64
C GLY A 282 7.99 -20.81 12.54
N ARG A 283 9.18 -21.40 12.69
CA ARG A 283 9.81 -22.30 11.68
C ARG A 283 9.35 -23.73 11.87
N ILE A 284 9.18 -24.46 10.77
CA ILE A 284 8.76 -25.87 10.76
C ILE A 284 9.86 -26.74 11.38
N ARG A 285 9.53 -27.53 12.39
CA ARG A 285 10.46 -28.50 12.97
C ARG A 285 10.65 -29.69 12.03
N THR A 286 11.89 -30.09 11.86
CA THR A 286 12.25 -31.20 10.98
C THR A 286 13.10 -32.24 11.70
N ALA A 287 12.95 -33.48 11.28
CA ALA A 287 13.90 -34.54 11.60
C ALA A 287 15.28 -34.22 10.97
N PRO A 288 16.37 -34.90 11.40
CA PRO A 288 17.71 -34.64 10.91
C PRO A 288 17.87 -34.77 9.38
N GLU A 289 17.06 -35.57 8.73
CA GLU A 289 17.02 -35.75 7.27
C GLU A 289 16.15 -34.70 6.55
N MET A 290 15.55 -33.74 7.27
CA MET A 290 14.72 -32.63 6.78
C MET A 290 13.29 -32.98 6.37
N ARG A 291 12.78 -34.17 6.76
CA ARG A 291 11.33 -34.41 6.77
C ARG A 291 10.67 -33.62 7.91
N ILE A 292 9.46 -33.18 7.72
CA ILE A 292 8.66 -32.56 8.78
C ILE A 292 8.40 -33.60 9.86
N GLU A 293 8.57 -33.23 11.13
CA GLU A 293 8.30 -34.14 12.26
C GLU A 293 6.86 -34.65 12.20
N GLY A 294 6.71 -36.01 12.31
CA GLY A 294 5.41 -36.66 12.22
C GLY A 294 4.90 -36.93 10.81
N GLN A 295 5.62 -36.50 9.78
CA GLN A 295 5.22 -36.68 8.38
C GLN A 295 6.16 -37.68 7.64
N THR A 296 5.59 -38.46 6.71
CA THR A 296 6.36 -39.42 5.92
C THR A 296 6.71 -38.89 4.53
N ASN A 297 5.88 -38.02 3.97
CA ASN A 297 5.97 -37.53 2.59
C ASN A 297 6.09 -36.03 2.47
N ALA A 298 6.22 -35.28 3.59
CA ALA A 298 6.37 -33.82 3.60
C ALA A 298 7.77 -33.42 4.13
N TRP A 299 8.37 -32.47 3.45
CA TRP A 299 9.71 -31.95 3.69
C TRP A 299 9.68 -30.42 3.89
N ALA A 300 10.59 -29.92 4.73
CA ALA A 300 10.79 -28.47 4.88
C ALA A 300 12.27 -28.12 4.84
N ILE A 301 12.63 -27.13 3.99
CA ILE A 301 14.01 -26.71 3.74
C ILE A 301 14.13 -25.19 3.60
N GLY A 302 15.33 -24.66 3.86
CA GLY A 302 15.59 -23.22 3.82
C GLY A 302 15.09 -22.50 5.06
N ASP A 303 14.85 -21.19 4.93
CA ASP A 303 14.59 -20.31 6.07
C ASP A 303 13.27 -20.60 6.80
N CYS A 304 12.31 -21.24 6.13
CA CYS A 304 11.02 -21.63 6.75
C CYS A 304 11.13 -22.86 7.66
N ALA A 305 12.26 -23.56 7.64
CA ALA A 305 12.48 -24.78 8.42
C ALA A 305 13.53 -24.58 9.53
N LEU A 306 13.32 -25.25 10.66
CA LEU A 306 14.29 -25.36 11.75
C LEU A 306 15.07 -26.65 11.59
N ILE A 307 16.21 -26.59 10.94
CA ILE A 307 17.06 -27.75 10.66
C ILE A 307 18.28 -27.71 11.55
N VAL A 308 18.40 -28.72 12.41
CA VAL A 308 19.59 -28.88 13.25
C VAL A 308 20.73 -29.43 12.41
N ASN A 309 21.85 -28.70 12.40
CA ASN A 309 23.06 -29.11 11.67
C ASN A 309 23.88 -30.10 12.49
N SER A 310 24.03 -31.30 12.01
CA SER A 310 24.83 -32.38 12.68
C SER A 310 26.33 -32.10 12.74
N PHE A 311 26.82 -30.98 12.20
CA PHE A 311 28.22 -30.59 12.30
C PHE A 311 28.52 -29.96 13.67
N ASP A 312 27.61 -29.16 14.18
CA ASP A 312 27.77 -28.35 15.42
C ASP A 312 26.62 -28.48 16.40
N ASN A 313 25.61 -29.29 16.08
CA ASN A 313 24.36 -29.51 16.79
C ASN A 313 23.58 -28.21 17.08
N LYS A 314 23.71 -27.20 16.20
CA LYS A 314 22.99 -25.93 16.29
C LYS A 314 21.97 -25.80 15.16
N PRO A 315 20.92 -24.99 15.34
CA PRO A 315 20.04 -24.61 14.25
C PRO A 315 20.83 -23.95 13.10
N SER A 316 20.56 -24.38 11.87
CA SER A 316 21.18 -23.81 10.67
C SER A 316 20.85 -22.31 10.52
N ALA A 317 21.87 -21.52 10.19
CA ALA A 317 21.69 -20.10 9.91
C ALA A 317 20.82 -19.91 8.65
N PRO A 318 19.90 -18.92 8.62
CA PRO A 318 19.03 -18.61 7.47
C PRO A 318 19.83 -17.87 6.37
N THR A 319 20.70 -18.58 5.69
CA THR A 319 21.55 -18.05 4.59
C THR A 319 21.47 -18.89 3.34
N GLY A 320 21.71 -18.28 2.18
CA GLY A 320 21.66 -18.96 0.89
C GLY A 320 22.59 -20.16 0.79
N GLN A 321 23.78 -20.14 1.45
CA GLN A 321 24.70 -21.28 1.44
C GLN A 321 24.14 -22.51 2.20
N PHE A 322 23.44 -22.31 3.33
CA PHE A 322 22.76 -23.38 4.03
C PHE A 322 21.56 -23.87 3.22
N ALA A 323 20.72 -22.98 2.74
CA ALA A 323 19.54 -23.32 1.95
C ALA A 323 19.88 -24.18 0.71
N GLU A 324 20.93 -23.81 -0.03
CA GLU A 324 21.42 -24.58 -1.19
C GLU A 324 21.86 -26.01 -0.81
N ARG A 325 22.59 -26.16 0.32
CA ARG A 325 23.04 -27.47 0.79
C ARG A 325 21.90 -28.34 1.34
N GLN A 326 20.95 -27.71 2.03
CA GLN A 326 19.74 -28.38 2.50
C GLN A 326 18.91 -28.90 1.33
N GLY A 327 18.69 -28.10 0.29
CA GLY A 327 17.97 -28.52 -0.91
C GLY A 327 18.62 -29.73 -1.57
N ARG A 328 19.96 -29.71 -1.75
CA ARG A 328 20.70 -30.84 -2.28
C ARG A 328 20.57 -32.11 -1.43
N GLN A 329 20.78 -32.01 -0.12
CA GLN A 329 20.75 -33.16 0.78
C GLN A 329 19.33 -33.75 0.90
N ALA A 330 18.29 -32.90 0.98
CA ALA A 330 16.90 -33.35 1.03
C ALA A 330 16.50 -34.12 -0.25
N ALA A 331 16.90 -33.64 -1.43
CA ALA A 331 16.67 -34.36 -2.70
C ALA A 331 17.37 -35.74 -2.72
N LEU A 332 18.62 -35.80 -2.24
CA LEU A 332 19.33 -37.07 -2.13
C LEU A 332 18.68 -38.01 -1.13
N ASN A 333 18.14 -37.52 -0.04
CA ASN A 333 17.41 -38.30 0.94
C ASN A 333 16.07 -38.82 0.38
N LEU A 334 15.35 -38.02 -0.41
CA LEU A 334 14.17 -38.49 -1.11
C LEU A 334 14.52 -39.65 -2.08
N VAL A 335 15.59 -39.52 -2.88
CA VAL A 335 16.04 -40.58 -3.77
C VAL A 335 16.40 -41.85 -2.98
N ARG A 336 17.04 -41.76 -1.82
CA ARG A 336 17.32 -42.88 -0.94
C ARG A 336 16.05 -43.59 -0.47
N ILE A 337 15.07 -42.83 -0.01
CA ILE A 337 13.77 -43.38 0.41
C ILE A 337 13.13 -44.18 -0.73
N LEU A 338 13.10 -43.59 -1.93
CA LEU A 338 12.53 -44.26 -3.12
C LEU A 338 13.26 -45.55 -3.49
N LYS A 339 14.54 -45.69 -3.09
CA LYS A 339 15.35 -46.89 -3.28
C LYS A 339 15.36 -47.81 -2.07
N GLY A 340 14.67 -47.51 -0.98
CA GLY A 340 14.73 -48.27 0.26
C GLY A 340 16.05 -48.12 1.03
N GLU A 341 16.85 -47.09 0.74
CA GLU A 341 18.12 -46.81 1.39
C GLU A 341 17.96 -45.93 2.62
N PRO A 342 18.85 -46.03 3.64
CA PRO A 342 18.79 -45.13 4.81
C PRO A 342 19.12 -43.68 4.43
N THR A 343 18.38 -42.72 5.03
CA THR A 343 18.62 -41.29 4.89
C THR A 343 19.88 -40.84 5.63
N LYS A 344 20.38 -39.65 5.31
CA LYS A 344 21.53 -39.04 5.97
C LYS A 344 21.11 -37.71 6.64
N PRO A 345 21.60 -37.42 7.86
CA PRO A 345 21.35 -36.17 8.49
C PRO A 345 22.01 -35.02 7.74
N PHE A 346 21.45 -33.82 7.89
CA PHE A 346 22.06 -32.60 7.34
C PHE A 346 23.34 -32.26 8.11
N ARG A 347 24.47 -32.15 7.38
CA ARG A 347 25.77 -31.79 7.92
C ARG A 347 26.49 -30.84 6.99
N PHE A 348 26.81 -29.64 7.48
CA PHE A 348 27.52 -28.66 6.67
C PHE A 348 28.35 -27.71 7.56
N LYS A 349 29.63 -27.48 7.18
CA LYS A 349 30.49 -26.46 7.75
C LYS A 349 30.39 -25.20 6.88
N ALA A 350 30.02 -24.06 7.45
CA ALA A 350 29.97 -22.79 6.75
C ALA A 350 31.30 -22.47 6.06
N LEU A 351 31.27 -22.02 4.82
CA LEU A 351 32.48 -21.73 4.03
C LEU A 351 33.08 -20.37 4.39
N GLY A 352 32.27 -19.46 4.89
CA GLY A 352 32.66 -18.09 5.24
C GLY A 352 31.54 -17.10 4.94
N GLN A 353 31.85 -15.83 5.13
CA GLN A 353 30.90 -14.73 4.98
C GLN A 353 31.60 -13.55 4.30
N LEU A 354 30.89 -12.86 3.42
CA LEU A 354 31.39 -11.70 2.70
C LEU A 354 30.30 -10.62 2.68
N CYS A 355 30.70 -9.34 2.84
CA CYS A 355 29.82 -8.18 2.85
C CYS A 355 30.48 -7.04 2.10
N SER A 356 29.80 -6.48 1.10
CA SER A 356 30.19 -5.19 0.51
C SER A 356 29.74 -4.05 1.45
N ILE A 357 30.57 -3.02 1.57
CA ILE A 357 30.28 -1.87 2.43
C ILE A 357 30.21 -0.54 1.62
N GLY A 358 30.20 -0.65 0.28
CA GLY A 358 30.24 0.49 -0.64
C GLY A 358 31.66 0.99 -0.90
N GLY A 359 31.84 1.91 -1.87
CA GLY A 359 33.10 2.59 -2.12
C GLY A 359 34.28 1.69 -2.48
N TYR A 360 34.04 0.55 -3.15
CA TYR A 360 35.04 -0.48 -3.49
C TYR A 360 35.68 -1.16 -2.28
N GLU A 361 34.98 -1.18 -1.15
CA GLU A 361 35.39 -1.77 0.12
C GLU A 361 34.47 -2.94 0.50
N ALA A 362 35.03 -3.97 1.11
CA ALA A 362 34.29 -5.10 1.63
C ALA A 362 34.98 -5.73 2.83
N VAL A 363 34.29 -6.63 3.52
CA VAL A 363 34.85 -7.53 4.53
C VAL A 363 34.55 -8.98 4.12
N ALA A 364 35.52 -9.86 4.35
CA ALA A 364 35.44 -11.26 4.04
C ALA A 364 36.07 -12.10 5.14
N GLU A 365 35.35 -13.12 5.59
CA GLU A 365 35.87 -14.18 6.46
C GLU A 365 35.66 -15.51 5.76
N MET A 366 36.73 -16.12 5.27
CA MET A 366 36.67 -17.37 4.50
C MET A 366 37.77 -18.32 4.94
N PHE A 367 37.40 -19.57 5.21
CA PHE A 367 38.34 -20.66 5.61
C PHE A 367 39.24 -20.26 6.81
N GLY A 368 38.76 -19.39 7.70
CA GLY A 368 39.51 -18.86 8.85
C GLY A 368 40.42 -17.67 8.54
N MET A 369 40.54 -17.26 7.29
CA MET A 369 41.25 -16.03 6.88
C MET A 369 40.30 -14.84 6.91
N ARG A 370 40.79 -13.70 7.37
CA ARG A 370 40.10 -12.42 7.43
C ARG A 370 40.74 -11.46 6.45
N VAL A 371 39.95 -10.95 5.54
CA VAL A 371 40.37 -10.01 4.52
C VAL A 371 39.43 -8.81 4.53
N SER A 372 39.94 -7.62 4.35
CA SER A 372 39.15 -6.37 4.32
C SER A 372 39.68 -5.45 3.22
N GLY A 373 38.89 -4.44 2.88
CA GLY A 373 39.26 -3.44 1.89
C GLY A 373 39.03 -3.88 0.44
N PHE A 374 39.78 -3.30 -0.48
CA PHE A 374 39.69 -3.55 -1.90
C PHE A 374 39.86 -5.03 -2.29
N LEU A 375 40.78 -5.74 -1.63
CA LEU A 375 40.99 -7.17 -1.89
C LEU A 375 39.75 -7.99 -1.52
N ALA A 376 39.13 -7.67 -0.38
CA ALA A 376 37.88 -8.33 0.02
C ALA A 376 36.73 -8.02 -0.97
N TRP A 377 36.67 -6.80 -1.47
CA TRP A 377 35.69 -6.39 -2.48
C TRP A 377 35.87 -7.16 -3.80
N PHE A 378 37.10 -7.32 -4.26
CA PHE A 378 37.40 -8.13 -5.44
C PHE A 378 37.02 -9.61 -5.24
N LEU A 379 37.32 -10.17 -4.06
CA LEU A 379 36.92 -11.52 -3.69
C LEU A 379 35.39 -11.66 -3.63
N TRP A 380 34.69 -10.67 -3.06
CA TRP A 380 33.24 -10.63 -3.00
C TRP A 380 32.62 -10.71 -4.40
N ARG A 381 33.06 -9.85 -5.31
CA ARG A 381 32.62 -9.88 -6.72
C ARG A 381 32.92 -11.21 -7.40
N GLY A 382 34.10 -11.73 -7.24
CA GLY A 382 34.51 -13.03 -7.81
C GLY A 382 33.64 -14.18 -7.33
N VAL A 383 33.47 -14.29 -5.99
CA VAL A 383 32.64 -15.36 -5.38
C VAL A 383 31.20 -15.29 -5.84
N TYR A 384 30.57 -14.10 -5.83
CA TYR A 384 29.18 -13.98 -6.24
C TYR A 384 28.97 -14.11 -7.74
N LEU A 385 29.90 -13.67 -8.56
CA LEU A 385 29.89 -13.92 -10.00
C LEU A 385 29.89 -15.43 -10.31
N PHE A 386 30.75 -16.20 -9.63
CA PHE A 386 30.78 -17.64 -9.77
C PHE A 386 29.51 -18.35 -9.29
N LYS A 387 28.86 -17.82 -8.27
CA LYS A 387 27.61 -18.34 -7.69
C LYS A 387 26.36 -18.06 -8.51
N LEU A 388 26.41 -17.11 -9.44
CA LEU A 388 25.28 -16.83 -10.32
C LEU A 388 24.87 -18.09 -11.11
N PRO A 389 23.54 -18.34 -11.24
CA PRO A 389 23.03 -19.62 -11.71
C PRO A 389 23.36 -19.97 -13.15
N THR A 390 23.53 -18.97 -14.03
CA THR A 390 23.72 -19.18 -15.47
C THR A 390 24.91 -18.40 -16.02
N TRP A 391 25.58 -18.89 -17.06
CA TRP A 391 26.67 -18.19 -17.71
C TRP A 391 26.27 -16.82 -18.27
N SER A 392 25.08 -16.73 -18.85
CA SER A 392 24.57 -15.46 -19.37
C SER A 392 24.48 -14.37 -18.29
N ARG A 393 24.03 -14.74 -17.07
CA ARG A 393 23.98 -13.81 -15.95
C ARG A 393 25.36 -13.41 -15.43
N ARG A 394 26.30 -14.36 -15.43
CA ARG A 394 27.71 -14.08 -15.07
C ARG A 394 28.32 -13.03 -15.98
N ILE A 395 28.17 -13.23 -17.29
CA ILE A 395 28.69 -12.27 -18.28
C ILE A 395 28.01 -10.91 -18.12
N LYS A 396 26.67 -10.89 -17.98
CA LYS A 396 25.92 -9.64 -17.85
C LYS A 396 26.33 -8.87 -16.61
N VAL A 397 26.38 -9.50 -15.42
CA VAL A 397 26.81 -8.84 -14.18
C VAL A 397 28.26 -8.39 -14.27
N ALA A 398 29.16 -9.17 -14.88
CA ALA A 398 30.55 -8.74 -15.08
C ALA A 398 30.66 -7.49 -15.97
N LEU A 399 29.84 -7.41 -17.02
CA LEU A 399 29.77 -6.24 -17.89
C LEU A 399 29.16 -5.05 -17.18
N ASP A 400 28.05 -5.22 -16.44
CA ASP A 400 27.43 -4.15 -15.65
C ASP A 400 28.42 -3.58 -14.63
N TRP A 401 29.16 -4.45 -13.91
CA TRP A 401 30.18 -4.00 -12.97
C TRP A 401 31.38 -3.31 -13.64
N ALA A 402 31.79 -3.77 -14.83
CA ALA A 402 32.83 -3.08 -15.61
C ALA A 402 32.34 -1.71 -16.11
N TRP A 403 31.06 -1.62 -16.47
CA TRP A 403 30.42 -0.36 -16.87
C TRP A 403 30.35 0.63 -15.72
N ASP A 404 29.92 0.18 -14.52
CA ASP A 404 29.85 0.99 -13.29
C ASP A 404 31.22 1.61 -12.89
N LEU A 405 32.33 0.94 -13.23
CA LEU A 405 33.68 1.48 -13.01
C LEU A 405 34.05 2.63 -13.94
N LEU A 406 33.51 2.65 -15.16
CA LEU A 406 33.90 3.58 -16.24
C LEU A 406 32.88 4.70 -16.45
N PHE A 407 31.63 4.43 -16.17
CA PHE A 407 30.49 5.33 -16.44
C PHE A 407 29.67 5.60 -15.18
N PRO A 408 28.96 6.74 -15.16
CA PRO A 408 28.08 7.06 -14.05
C PRO A 408 26.90 6.09 -13.96
N ARG A 409 26.38 5.92 -12.75
CA ARG A 409 25.18 5.14 -12.49
C ARG A 409 23.96 5.79 -13.16
N ASP A 410 23.03 4.95 -13.59
CA ASP A 410 21.81 5.38 -14.26
C ASP A 410 20.83 6.01 -13.26
N LEU A 411 20.50 7.29 -13.46
CA LEU A 411 19.57 8.08 -12.66
C LEU A 411 18.17 8.17 -13.28
N SER A 412 17.90 7.44 -14.36
CA SER A 412 16.55 7.41 -14.93
C SER A 412 15.59 6.71 -13.97
N PHE A 413 14.45 7.33 -13.72
CA PHE A 413 13.34 6.67 -13.06
C PHE A 413 12.13 6.62 -14.00
N LEU A 414 11.49 5.47 -14.02
CA LEU A 414 10.24 5.29 -14.75
C LEU A 414 9.09 5.64 -13.81
N ASN A 415 8.27 6.60 -14.21
CA ASN A 415 7.09 6.94 -13.42
C ASN A 415 6.07 5.80 -13.53
N THR A 416 6.19 4.80 -12.67
CA THR A 416 5.30 3.65 -12.57
C THR A 416 4.15 3.91 -11.58
N ASP A 417 3.93 5.16 -11.18
CA ASP A 417 2.88 5.55 -10.20
C ASP A 417 1.45 5.13 -10.60
N SER A 418 1.26 4.66 -11.84
CA SER A 418 0.01 4.03 -12.28
C SER A 418 -0.33 2.70 -11.59
N ALA A 419 0.63 2.04 -10.90
CA ALA A 419 0.42 0.73 -10.28
C ALA A 419 0.27 0.75 -8.75
N GLN A 420 0.78 1.78 -8.06
CA GLN A 420 0.58 1.95 -6.61
C GLN A 420 -0.40 3.09 -6.33
N GLN A 421 -1.66 2.82 -6.64
CA GLN A 421 -2.71 3.84 -6.54
C GLN A 421 -3.35 3.89 -5.15
N ILE A 422 -3.09 2.91 -4.29
CA ILE A 422 -3.59 2.87 -2.90
C ILE A 422 -2.41 2.60 -1.97
N SER A 423 -2.19 3.50 -1.01
CA SER A 423 -1.19 3.37 0.05
C SER A 423 -1.84 3.46 1.42
N HIS A 424 -1.14 2.98 2.44
CA HIS A 424 -1.53 3.18 3.83
C HIS A 424 -0.58 4.20 4.46
N ALA A 425 -1.10 5.05 5.34
CA ALA A 425 -0.31 6.02 6.08
C ALA A 425 -0.70 5.99 7.56
N TYR A 426 0.29 6.17 8.43
CA TYR A 426 0.11 6.24 9.87
C TYR A 426 0.60 7.58 10.40
N TYR A 427 -0.20 8.22 11.28
CA TYR A 427 0.10 9.50 11.90
C TYR A 427 -0.13 9.43 13.40
N ARG A 428 0.72 10.13 14.17
CA ARG A 428 0.58 10.25 15.61
C ARG A 428 -0.29 11.45 15.99
N PRO A 429 -0.82 11.47 17.21
CA PRO A 429 -1.50 12.67 17.71
C PRO A 429 -0.59 13.89 17.60
N GLY A 430 -1.12 14.96 16.98
CA GLY A 430 -0.40 16.21 16.73
C GLY A 430 0.27 16.31 15.35
N ASP A 431 0.49 15.21 14.63
CA ASP A 431 1.07 15.24 13.29
C ASP A 431 0.11 15.92 12.28
N PHE A 432 0.67 16.78 11.43
CA PHE A 432 -0.08 17.33 10.30
C PHE A 432 -0.08 16.36 9.13
N ILE A 433 -1.27 15.99 8.68
CA ILE A 433 -1.48 15.09 7.52
C ILE A 433 -1.38 15.88 6.22
N GLN A 434 -1.93 17.08 6.22
CA GLN A 434 -1.82 18.08 5.14
C GLN A 434 -1.83 19.48 5.72
N ARG A 435 -1.24 20.44 5.04
CA ARG A 435 -1.24 21.84 5.44
C ARG A 435 -1.97 22.70 4.43
N GLN A 436 -2.65 23.73 4.91
CA GLN A 436 -3.28 24.74 4.08
C GLN A 436 -2.24 25.37 3.12
N GLY A 437 -2.59 25.49 1.83
CA GLY A 437 -1.70 25.99 0.78
C GLY A 437 -0.79 24.92 0.11
N GLU A 438 -0.74 23.69 0.61
CA GLU A 438 -0.01 22.60 -0.05
C GLU A 438 -0.81 22.01 -1.22
N SER A 439 -0.11 21.52 -2.25
CA SER A 439 -0.75 20.86 -3.39
C SER A 439 -1.35 19.51 -2.99
N ALA A 440 -2.57 19.24 -3.43
CA ALA A 440 -3.25 17.99 -3.18
C ALA A 440 -2.57 16.83 -3.91
N ARG A 441 -2.25 15.77 -3.16
CA ARG A 441 -1.60 14.56 -3.67
C ARG A 441 -2.43 13.32 -3.49
N PHE A 442 -3.20 13.24 -2.41
CA PHE A 442 -3.92 12.04 -2.00
C PHE A 442 -5.35 12.35 -1.60
N PHE A 443 -6.25 11.47 -1.97
CA PHE A 443 -7.54 11.28 -1.33
C PHE A 443 -7.36 10.28 -0.19
N SER A 444 -7.85 10.60 1.01
CA SER A 444 -7.59 9.81 2.22
C SER A 444 -8.88 9.38 2.89
N VAL A 445 -8.98 8.10 3.27
CA VAL A 445 -10.07 7.53 4.08
C VAL A 445 -9.49 7.13 5.44
N ILE A 446 -10.18 7.46 6.52
CA ILE A 446 -9.79 7.15 7.89
C ILE A 446 -10.18 5.69 8.20
N GLU A 447 -9.19 4.80 8.37
CA GLU A 447 -9.42 3.42 8.79
C GLU A 447 -9.52 3.30 10.31
N GLU A 448 -8.71 4.09 11.03
CA GLU A 448 -8.67 4.13 12.50
C GLU A 448 -8.26 5.53 12.98
N GLY A 449 -8.80 5.96 14.12
CA GLY A 449 -8.46 7.22 14.77
C GLY A 449 -9.35 8.40 14.37
N GLU A 450 -8.95 9.60 14.83
CA GLU A 450 -9.66 10.88 14.61
C GLU A 450 -8.68 11.95 14.12
N VAL A 451 -9.14 12.82 13.22
CA VAL A 451 -8.40 13.98 12.72
C VAL A 451 -9.17 15.27 12.92
N GLU A 452 -8.45 16.37 13.10
CA GLU A 452 -9.01 17.73 13.20
C GLU A 452 -8.80 18.47 11.87
N ILE A 453 -9.85 19.11 11.37
CA ILE A 453 -9.74 20.05 10.26
C ILE A 453 -9.51 21.44 10.84
N LEU A 454 -8.43 22.07 10.43
CA LEU A 454 -7.97 23.37 10.92
C LEU A 454 -7.98 24.39 9.78
N LYS A 455 -8.46 25.59 10.04
CA LYS A 455 -8.47 26.71 9.08
C LYS A 455 -7.88 27.96 9.69
N ALA A 456 -6.89 28.54 9.01
CA ALA A 456 -6.36 29.87 9.30
C ALA A 456 -7.06 30.89 8.38
N GLU A 457 -7.60 31.99 8.94
CA GLU A 457 -8.28 33.05 8.17
C GLU A 457 -7.27 33.96 7.45
N GLU A 458 -6.10 34.18 8.07
CA GLU A 458 -4.99 34.94 7.48
C GLU A 458 -3.66 34.19 7.69
N PRO A 459 -2.64 34.43 6.85
CA PRO A 459 -1.31 33.92 7.08
C PRO A 459 -0.77 34.38 8.45
N ASN A 460 -0.36 33.45 9.30
CA ASN A 460 0.14 33.66 10.67
C ASN A 460 -0.92 33.89 11.79
N THR A 461 -2.19 33.60 11.55
CA THR A 461 -3.18 33.51 12.63
C THR A 461 -3.27 32.09 13.18
N GLU A 462 -3.59 31.92 14.46
CA GLU A 462 -3.84 30.61 15.05
C GLU A 462 -5.02 29.93 14.32
N PRO A 463 -4.82 28.72 13.78
CA PRO A 463 -5.87 28.03 13.06
C PRO A 463 -6.98 27.55 13.99
N LYS A 464 -8.24 27.82 13.63
CA LYS A 464 -9.43 27.34 14.36
C LYS A 464 -9.80 25.92 13.93
N ILE A 465 -10.23 25.06 14.86
CA ILE A 465 -10.81 23.76 14.56
C ILE A 465 -12.19 23.98 13.93
N VAL A 466 -12.36 23.53 12.69
CA VAL A 466 -13.62 23.64 11.92
C VAL A 466 -14.45 22.38 12.06
N ALA A 467 -13.80 21.19 12.08
CA ALA A 467 -14.47 19.92 12.22
C ALA A 467 -13.53 18.83 12.76
N VAL A 468 -14.11 17.73 13.24
CA VAL A 468 -13.39 16.49 13.61
C VAL A 468 -13.95 15.36 12.76
N LEU A 469 -13.07 14.58 12.14
CA LEU A 469 -13.43 13.42 11.34
C LEU A 469 -12.95 12.15 12.03
N GLY A 470 -13.73 11.06 11.90
CA GLY A 470 -13.46 9.77 12.53
C GLY A 470 -13.41 8.63 11.52
N LYS A 471 -13.38 7.39 12.04
CA LYS A 471 -13.34 6.16 11.23
C LYS A 471 -14.46 6.11 10.19
N GLY A 472 -14.08 5.85 8.93
CA GLY A 472 -14.96 5.79 7.77
C GLY A 472 -15.13 7.13 7.05
N ASP A 473 -14.76 8.25 7.68
CA ASP A 473 -14.73 9.55 7.03
C ASP A 473 -13.53 9.66 6.07
N PHE A 474 -13.59 10.64 5.17
CA PHE A 474 -12.56 10.88 4.17
C PHE A 474 -12.26 12.37 3.99
N PHE A 475 -11.12 12.69 3.38
CA PHE A 475 -10.69 14.07 3.10
C PHE A 475 -9.69 14.13 1.94
N GLY A 476 -9.41 15.35 1.46
CA GLY A 476 -8.51 15.61 0.33
C GLY A 476 -9.21 15.68 -1.04
N GLU A 477 -10.48 15.30 -1.11
CA GLU A 477 -11.32 15.27 -2.31
C GLU A 477 -11.50 16.64 -2.96
N ALA A 478 -11.74 17.67 -2.13
CA ALA A 478 -12.06 19.02 -2.60
C ALA A 478 -10.89 19.65 -3.39
N ALA A 479 -9.67 19.47 -2.89
CA ALA A 479 -8.46 19.98 -3.52
C ALA A 479 -8.11 19.19 -4.80
N LEU A 480 -8.33 17.87 -4.80
CA LEU A 480 -8.08 17.01 -5.97
C LEU A 480 -9.09 17.26 -7.09
N LEU A 481 -10.38 17.38 -6.79
CA LEU A 481 -11.43 17.68 -7.78
C LEU A 481 -11.25 19.09 -8.37
N GLY A 482 -10.81 20.04 -7.54
CA GLY A 482 -10.59 21.43 -7.95
C GLY A 482 -9.22 21.70 -8.58
N ASN A 483 -8.30 20.72 -8.59
CA ASN A 483 -6.89 20.89 -8.97
C ASN A 483 -6.27 22.13 -8.29
N ARG A 484 -6.44 22.25 -6.96
CA ARG A 484 -6.07 23.42 -6.15
C ARG A 484 -5.27 23.01 -4.93
N PRO A 485 -4.51 23.93 -4.32
CA PRO A 485 -3.94 23.73 -3.00
C PRO A 485 -5.02 23.47 -1.94
N HIS A 486 -4.65 22.76 -0.88
CA HIS A 486 -5.51 22.52 0.27
C HIS A 486 -5.97 23.83 0.93
N GLU A 487 -7.26 24.00 1.15
CA GLU A 487 -7.83 25.17 1.81
C GLU A 487 -7.82 25.07 3.34
N THR A 488 -7.54 23.88 3.86
CA THR A 488 -7.50 23.57 5.29
C THR A 488 -6.29 22.70 5.61
N SER A 489 -5.80 22.82 6.84
CA SER A 489 -4.85 21.85 7.39
C SER A 489 -5.61 20.71 8.08
N ILE A 490 -5.05 19.51 8.05
CA ILE A 490 -5.58 18.36 8.78
C ILE A 490 -4.50 17.84 9.71
N ARG A 491 -4.85 17.69 10.99
CA ARG A 491 -3.97 17.22 12.06
C ARG A 491 -4.56 16.00 12.74
N ALA A 492 -3.74 15.00 13.01
CA ALA A 492 -4.14 13.83 13.77
C ALA A 492 -4.45 14.20 15.22
N ARG A 493 -5.64 13.85 15.71
CA ARG A 493 -6.07 14.04 17.10
C ARG A 493 -5.72 12.85 17.98
N THR A 494 -5.83 11.66 17.43
CA THR A 494 -5.45 10.37 18.03
C THR A 494 -4.41 9.69 17.13
N PRO A 495 -3.88 8.52 17.43
CA PRO A 495 -3.17 7.72 16.44
C PRO A 495 -4.11 7.41 15.27
N VAL A 496 -3.72 7.78 14.04
CA VAL A 496 -4.56 7.69 12.84
C VAL A 496 -3.92 6.76 11.82
N ARG A 497 -4.72 5.84 11.29
CA ARG A 497 -4.37 5.04 10.12
C ARG A 497 -5.27 5.45 8.96
N LEU A 498 -4.65 5.78 7.82
CA LEU A 498 -5.32 6.21 6.61
C LEU A 498 -5.10 5.21 5.48
N ARG A 499 -6.11 5.07 4.62
CA ARG A 499 -5.96 4.54 3.27
C ARG A 499 -5.98 5.71 2.30
N GLN A 500 -4.93 5.84 1.49
CA GLN A 500 -4.73 6.97 0.60
C GLN A 500 -4.73 6.52 -0.85
N ALA A 501 -5.50 7.20 -1.69
CA ALA A 501 -5.50 7.03 -3.14
C ALA A 501 -4.79 8.23 -3.80
N GLY A 502 -3.84 7.98 -4.67
CA GLY A 502 -3.15 9.04 -5.43
C GLY A 502 -4.10 9.79 -6.37
N SER A 503 -3.77 11.03 -6.70
CA SER A 503 -4.59 11.93 -7.54
C SER A 503 -5.04 11.30 -8.85
N THR A 504 -4.18 10.54 -9.51
CA THR A 504 -4.48 9.87 -10.79
C THR A 504 -5.54 8.79 -10.64
N LEU A 505 -5.41 7.91 -9.61
CA LEU A 505 -6.41 6.88 -9.32
C LEU A 505 -7.74 7.52 -8.92
N PHE A 506 -7.68 8.50 -8.03
CA PHE A 506 -8.86 9.20 -7.58
C PHE A 506 -9.62 9.81 -8.78
N SER A 507 -8.94 10.48 -9.69
CA SER A 507 -9.53 11.06 -10.89
C SER A 507 -10.12 10.00 -11.84
N GLN A 508 -9.45 8.85 -12.00
CA GLN A 508 -9.95 7.73 -12.81
C GLN A 508 -11.22 7.12 -12.19
N ILE A 509 -11.22 6.86 -10.89
CA ILE A 509 -12.36 6.27 -10.18
C ILE A 509 -13.53 7.27 -10.14
N ALA A 510 -13.27 8.53 -9.80
CA ALA A 510 -14.29 9.58 -9.78
C ALA A 510 -14.87 9.86 -11.18
N GLY A 511 -14.08 9.72 -12.23
CA GLY A 511 -14.54 9.85 -13.62
C GLY A 511 -15.37 8.66 -14.14
N THR A 512 -15.08 7.44 -13.62
CA THR A 512 -15.68 6.20 -14.17
C THR A 512 -16.85 5.69 -13.32
N PHE A 513 -16.89 5.99 -12.01
CA PHE A 513 -17.85 5.43 -11.06
C PHE A 513 -18.80 6.53 -10.55
N ALA A 514 -19.92 6.73 -11.26
CA ALA A 514 -20.92 7.76 -10.93
C ALA A 514 -21.39 7.72 -9.45
N PRO A 515 -21.69 6.55 -8.83
CA PRO A 515 -22.10 6.50 -7.42
C PRO A 515 -21.06 7.04 -6.44
N LEU A 516 -19.76 6.83 -6.70
CA LEU A 516 -18.70 7.36 -5.84
C LEU A 516 -18.54 8.87 -6.01
N ARG A 517 -18.66 9.35 -7.25
CA ARG A 517 -18.67 10.79 -7.55
C ARG A 517 -19.79 11.50 -6.79
N ASP A 518 -20.98 10.90 -6.73
CA ASP A 518 -22.15 11.47 -6.05
C ASP A 518 -21.96 11.49 -4.53
N VAL A 519 -21.37 10.44 -3.95
CA VAL A 519 -21.03 10.41 -2.51
C VAL A 519 -19.96 11.47 -2.18
N LEU A 520 -18.93 11.59 -3.02
CA LEU A 520 -17.86 12.57 -2.83
C LEU A 520 -18.40 14.00 -2.98
N ALA A 521 -19.26 14.24 -3.97
CA ALA A 521 -19.90 15.53 -4.18
C ALA A 521 -20.82 15.91 -3.00
N LYS A 522 -21.60 14.97 -2.47
CA LYS A 522 -22.41 15.16 -1.26
C LYS A 522 -21.57 15.53 -0.05
N ALA A 523 -20.42 14.87 0.16
CA ALA A 523 -19.54 15.16 1.28
C ALA A 523 -18.84 16.52 1.16
N VAL A 524 -18.44 16.93 -0.06
CA VAL A 524 -17.89 18.27 -0.32
C VAL A 524 -18.91 19.34 0.02
N ILE A 525 -20.17 19.14 -0.37
CA ILE A 525 -21.26 20.07 -0.11
C ILE A 525 -21.59 20.14 1.38
N HIS A 526 -21.66 19.00 2.05
CA HIS A 526 -22.02 18.97 3.49
C HIS A 526 -20.96 19.62 4.40
N ARG A 527 -19.68 19.59 3.99
CA ARG A 527 -18.57 20.15 4.78
C ARG A 527 -18.23 21.59 4.46
N SER A 528 -18.74 22.12 3.37
CA SER A 528 -18.38 23.46 2.87
C SER A 528 -19.57 24.41 2.79
N GLY A 529 -20.38 24.54 3.85
CA GLY A 529 -21.48 25.49 3.89
C GLY A 529 -21.15 26.91 3.36
N ASP A 530 -19.89 27.30 3.45
CA ASP A 530 -19.31 28.55 2.91
C ASP A 530 -18.61 28.39 1.54
N PHE A 531 -18.48 27.17 0.98
CA PHE A 531 -17.67 26.91 -0.23
C PHE A 531 -18.19 27.64 -1.46
N TRP A 532 -19.52 27.66 -1.64
CA TRP A 532 -20.18 28.28 -2.79
C TRP A 532 -20.02 29.79 -2.85
N HIS A 533 -20.00 30.46 -1.67
CA HIS A 533 -19.86 31.91 -1.57
C HIS A 533 -18.42 32.40 -1.84
N ARG A 534 -17.41 31.53 -1.72
CA ARG A 534 -15.98 31.91 -1.80
C ARG A 534 -15.34 31.69 -3.17
N LEU A 535 -16.04 31.03 -4.09
CA LEU A 535 -15.56 30.84 -5.46
C LEU A 535 -16.22 31.86 -6.40
N PRO A 536 -15.54 32.95 -6.80
CA PRO A 536 -16.14 33.97 -7.64
C PRO A 536 -16.77 33.42 -8.93
N LEU A 537 -16.12 32.39 -9.52
CA LEU A 537 -16.60 31.75 -10.74
C LEU A 537 -17.86 30.91 -10.48
N THR A 538 -17.88 30.14 -9.41
CA THR A 538 -19.02 29.29 -9.03
C THR A 538 -20.23 30.11 -8.64
N LYS A 539 -20.01 31.16 -7.85
CA LYS A 539 -21.04 32.13 -7.47
C LYS A 539 -21.63 32.80 -8.70
N SER A 540 -20.80 33.29 -9.61
CA SER A 540 -21.24 33.92 -10.85
C SER A 540 -21.98 32.96 -11.80
N LEU A 541 -21.63 31.69 -11.83
CA LEU A 541 -22.33 30.69 -12.63
C LEU A 541 -23.70 30.36 -12.03
N LEU A 542 -23.78 30.15 -10.72
CA LEU A 542 -25.04 29.89 -10.01
C LEU A 542 -26.00 31.08 -10.00
N GLU A 543 -25.49 32.34 -9.92
CA GLU A 543 -26.28 33.53 -10.03
C GLU A 543 -26.90 33.70 -11.42
N ARG A 544 -26.24 33.21 -12.47
CA ARG A 544 -26.68 33.38 -13.88
C ARG A 544 -27.47 32.20 -14.42
N GLU A 545 -27.42 31.03 -13.79
CA GLU A 545 -28.11 29.83 -14.26
C GLU A 545 -29.61 29.94 -13.89
N PRO A 546 -30.52 30.01 -14.86
CA PRO A 546 -31.94 30.11 -14.60
C PRO A 546 -32.50 28.78 -14.07
N LEU A 547 -33.29 28.82 -13.01
CA LEU A 547 -33.90 27.64 -12.42
C LEU A 547 -34.71 26.81 -13.43
N ALA A 548 -35.34 27.48 -14.40
CA ALA A 548 -36.10 26.80 -15.44
C ALA A 548 -35.32 25.74 -16.23
N SER A 549 -33.97 25.91 -16.37
CA SER A 549 -33.11 24.96 -17.06
C SER A 549 -32.76 23.73 -16.21
N LEU A 550 -33.02 23.80 -14.91
CA LEU A 550 -32.64 22.82 -13.89
C LEU A 550 -33.84 22.05 -13.33
N LEU A 551 -35.06 22.41 -13.75
CA LEU A 551 -36.28 21.80 -13.24
C LEU A 551 -36.40 20.32 -13.62
N ASP A 552 -36.81 19.52 -12.67
CA ASP A 552 -37.44 18.23 -12.90
C ASP A 552 -38.97 18.44 -12.98
N PRO A 553 -39.68 17.67 -13.84
CA PRO A 553 -41.12 17.77 -13.97
C PRO A 553 -41.79 17.39 -12.63
N LEU A 554 -42.96 17.94 -12.39
CA LEU A 554 -43.77 17.58 -11.21
C LEU A 554 -43.95 16.05 -11.12
N PRO A 555 -43.94 15.46 -9.92
CA PRO A 555 -44.25 14.06 -9.72
C PRO A 555 -45.63 13.72 -10.32
N ALA A 556 -45.76 12.50 -10.83
CA ALA A 556 -47.03 12.02 -11.42
C ALA A 556 -48.18 12.01 -10.40
N GLU A 557 -47.85 11.82 -9.12
CA GLU A 557 -48.79 11.84 -8.00
C GLU A 557 -48.55 13.06 -7.12
N LEU A 558 -49.55 13.92 -6.99
CA LEU A 558 -49.60 15.07 -6.10
C LEU A 558 -50.62 14.76 -5.01
N LEU A 559 -50.23 14.93 -3.75
CA LEU A 559 -51.12 14.71 -2.62
C LEU A 559 -51.92 15.99 -2.34
N ARG A 560 -53.06 15.83 -1.65
CA ARG A 560 -53.84 16.92 -1.10
C ARG A 560 -53.75 16.89 0.43
N LYS A 561 -53.89 18.06 1.05
CA LYS A 561 -53.88 18.19 2.52
C LYS A 561 -54.89 17.29 3.24
N ASP A 562 -55.98 16.92 2.54
CA ASP A 562 -57.07 16.09 3.04
C ASP A 562 -56.90 14.57 2.63
N THR A 563 -55.77 14.22 1.99
CA THR A 563 -55.46 12.83 1.67
C THR A 563 -55.30 12.02 2.96
N SER A 564 -55.84 10.79 2.99
CA SER A 564 -55.71 9.91 4.13
C SER A 564 -54.27 9.40 4.26
N VAL A 565 -53.80 9.21 5.49
CA VAL A 565 -52.46 8.69 5.79
C VAL A 565 -52.12 7.41 5.02
N PRO A 566 -53.02 6.38 4.97
CA PRO A 566 -52.77 5.15 4.22
C PRO A 566 -52.65 5.37 2.69
N ALA A 567 -53.35 6.35 2.15
CA ALA A 567 -53.25 6.69 0.73
C ALA A 567 -51.90 7.40 0.42
N ALA A 568 -51.47 8.29 1.31
CA ALA A 568 -50.18 8.95 1.19
C ALA A 568 -48.99 7.98 1.29
N ILE A 569 -49.10 6.98 2.21
CA ILE A 569 -48.07 5.92 2.35
C ILE A 569 -47.96 5.08 1.06
N ARG A 570 -49.10 4.74 0.43
CA ARG A 570 -49.10 4.04 -0.86
C ARG A 570 -48.45 4.87 -1.95
N ALA A 571 -48.85 6.12 -2.09
CA ALA A 571 -48.29 7.05 -3.06
C ALA A 571 -46.78 7.20 -2.88
N LEU A 572 -46.30 7.32 -1.63
CA LEU A 572 -44.86 7.39 -1.32
C LEU A 572 -44.12 6.11 -1.70
N LYS A 573 -44.72 4.93 -1.49
CA LYS A 573 -44.13 3.63 -1.86
C LYS A 573 -44.02 3.49 -3.38
N ASP A 574 -44.99 4.02 -4.13
CA ASP A 574 -45.05 3.94 -5.60
C ASP A 574 -44.28 5.09 -6.28
N SER A 575 -43.84 6.09 -5.48
CA SER A 575 -43.03 7.20 -5.95
C SER A 575 -41.62 6.75 -6.34
N SER A 576 -41.17 7.09 -7.53
CA SER A 576 -39.83 6.85 -8.01
C SER A 576 -38.76 7.76 -7.35
N THR A 577 -39.20 8.85 -6.71
CA THR A 577 -38.34 9.84 -6.04
C THR A 577 -38.29 9.65 -4.53
N GLY A 578 -39.25 8.93 -3.93
CA GLY A 578 -39.39 8.82 -2.49
C GLY A 578 -39.86 10.09 -1.80
N GLU A 579 -40.40 11.05 -2.57
CA GLU A 579 -40.79 12.39 -2.12
C GLU A 579 -42.06 12.82 -2.88
N LEU A 580 -43.00 13.48 -2.20
CA LEU A 580 -44.27 13.90 -2.75
C LEU A 580 -44.59 15.33 -2.34
N LEU A 581 -45.29 16.07 -3.22
CA LEU A 581 -45.82 17.39 -2.94
C LEU A 581 -47.26 17.33 -2.44
N ILE A 582 -47.58 18.13 -1.42
CA ILE A 582 -48.93 18.29 -0.89
C ILE A 582 -49.48 19.63 -1.28
N LEU A 583 -50.71 19.65 -1.85
CA LEU A 583 -51.37 20.85 -2.32
C LEU A 583 -52.57 21.20 -1.43
N ASP A 584 -52.88 22.52 -1.37
CA ASP A 584 -54.13 23.03 -0.79
C ASP A 584 -55.29 22.98 -1.82
N GLU A 585 -56.45 23.44 -1.43
CA GLU A 585 -57.65 23.46 -2.29
C GLU A 585 -57.51 24.44 -3.47
N ALA A 586 -56.64 25.43 -3.35
CA ALA A 586 -56.33 26.39 -4.42
C ALA A 586 -55.16 25.95 -5.35
N GLN A 587 -54.70 24.68 -5.22
CA GLN A 587 -53.57 24.13 -5.96
C GLN A 587 -52.23 24.82 -5.60
N ARG A 588 -52.11 25.40 -4.43
CA ARG A 588 -50.86 26.01 -3.93
C ARG A 588 -50.11 24.97 -3.10
N LEU A 589 -48.79 25.05 -3.08
CA LEU A 589 -47.94 24.18 -2.25
C LEU A 589 -48.30 24.37 -0.77
N TRP A 590 -48.79 23.32 -0.16
CA TRP A 590 -49.11 23.25 1.26
C TRP A 590 -47.96 22.62 2.05
N GLY A 591 -47.24 21.64 1.48
CA GLY A 591 -46.13 20.97 2.10
C GLY A 591 -45.50 19.90 1.23
N THR A 592 -44.57 19.19 1.82
CA THR A 592 -43.88 18.01 1.23
C THR A 592 -44.14 16.81 2.13
N PHE A 593 -43.96 15.61 1.57
CA PHE A 593 -44.10 14.35 2.31
C PHE A 593 -43.02 13.37 1.85
N ASP A 594 -42.18 12.95 2.78
CA ASP A 594 -41.08 12.04 2.55
C ASP A 594 -41.04 10.87 3.54
N ARG A 595 -39.96 10.11 3.53
CA ARG A 595 -39.80 8.95 4.42
C ARG A 595 -39.59 9.36 5.89
N ASN A 596 -38.98 10.51 6.15
CA ASN A 596 -38.78 11.00 7.51
C ASN A 596 -40.12 11.44 8.13
N ASP A 597 -40.99 12.06 7.33
CA ASP A 597 -42.34 12.42 7.77
C ASP A 597 -43.16 11.18 8.09
N LEU A 598 -42.98 10.10 7.28
CA LEU A 598 -43.61 8.80 7.56
C LEU A 598 -43.13 8.24 8.89
N ASP A 599 -41.82 8.26 9.16
CA ASP A 599 -41.26 7.76 10.42
C ASP A 599 -41.78 8.57 11.63
N GLN A 600 -41.94 9.89 11.49
CA GLN A 600 -42.56 10.74 12.52
C GLN A 600 -44.06 10.39 12.76
N ILE A 601 -44.78 10.17 11.67
CA ILE A 601 -46.19 9.74 11.77
C ILE A 601 -46.30 8.39 12.50
N VAL A 602 -45.46 7.42 12.11
CA VAL A 602 -45.41 6.10 12.74
C VAL A 602 -45.05 6.20 14.23
N ALA A 603 -44.08 7.04 14.58
CA ALA A 603 -43.70 7.28 15.98
C ALA A 603 -44.83 7.90 16.79
N ARG A 604 -45.58 8.87 16.23
CA ARG A 604 -46.76 9.47 16.88
C ARG A 604 -47.86 8.45 17.06
N ILE A 605 -48.12 7.60 16.08
CA ILE A 605 -49.13 6.53 16.14
C ILE A 605 -48.76 5.51 17.23
N ALA A 606 -47.50 5.13 17.35
CA ALA A 606 -47.04 4.15 18.34
C ALA A 606 -47.24 4.59 19.81
N VAL A 607 -47.40 5.88 20.05
CA VAL A 607 -47.63 6.46 21.39
C VAL A 607 -49.12 6.61 21.71
N LEU A 608 -50.02 6.47 20.72
CA LEU A 608 -51.45 6.56 20.94
C LEU A 608 -52.01 5.31 21.66
N PRO A 609 -53.05 5.44 22.53
CA PRO A 609 -53.70 4.30 23.13
C PRO A 609 -54.32 3.35 22.09
N THR A 610 -54.30 2.05 22.37
CA THR A 610 -54.66 0.98 21.42
C THR A 610 -56.11 1.07 20.91
N ASP A 611 -57.00 1.69 21.67
CA ASP A 611 -58.43 1.94 21.34
C ASP A 611 -58.61 3.08 20.28
N GLN A 612 -57.57 3.90 20.05
CA GLN A 612 -57.61 4.97 19.06
C GLN A 612 -56.93 4.54 17.73
N HIS A 613 -56.28 3.41 17.67
CA HIS A 613 -55.61 2.92 16.45
C HIS A 613 -56.59 2.62 15.28
N GLY A 614 -57.86 2.37 15.56
CA GLY A 614 -58.90 2.12 14.54
C GLY A 614 -59.28 3.34 13.69
N ASP A 615 -59.05 4.55 14.17
CA ASP A 615 -59.43 5.82 13.50
C ASP A 615 -58.36 6.31 12.51
N ILE A 616 -57.15 5.76 12.60
CA ILE A 616 -55.98 6.21 11.79
C ILE A 616 -56.19 5.94 10.29
N THR A 617 -56.93 4.92 9.93
CA THR A 617 -57.26 4.61 8.52
C THR A 617 -58.09 5.69 7.83
N ARG A 618 -58.69 6.59 8.62
CA ARG A 618 -59.52 7.73 8.14
C ARG A 618 -58.85 9.10 8.38
N SER A 619 -57.77 9.14 9.14
CA SER A 619 -57.07 10.39 9.47
C SER A 619 -56.39 10.99 8.26
N LYS A 620 -56.42 12.33 8.21
CA LYS A 620 -55.84 13.11 7.08
C LYS A 620 -54.40 13.55 7.36
N LEU A 621 -53.60 13.76 6.32
CA LEU A 621 -52.24 14.25 6.47
C LEU A 621 -52.16 15.55 7.29
N SER A 622 -53.12 16.44 7.11
CA SER A 622 -53.19 17.74 7.82
C SER A 622 -53.31 17.58 9.37
N GLU A 623 -53.66 16.41 9.89
CA GLU A 623 -53.74 16.13 11.34
C GLU A 623 -52.39 15.75 11.94
N PHE A 624 -51.45 15.27 11.14
CA PHE A 624 -50.15 14.76 11.59
C PHE A 624 -48.95 15.64 11.21
N LEU A 625 -49.07 16.37 10.12
CA LEU A 625 -47.99 17.23 9.63
C LEU A 625 -48.18 18.69 10.06
N VAL A 626 -47.14 19.25 10.68
CA VAL A 626 -47.03 20.69 10.90
C VAL A 626 -46.16 21.22 9.77
N VAL A 627 -46.73 22.01 8.86
CA VAL A 627 -46.09 22.29 7.58
C VAL A 627 -45.72 23.75 7.48
N ASN A 628 -44.42 23.97 7.28
CA ASN A 628 -43.91 25.26 6.79
C ASN A 628 -43.11 24.92 5.52
N PRO A 629 -43.74 24.95 4.33
CA PRO A 629 -43.10 24.46 3.13
C PRO A 629 -41.90 25.31 2.77
N VAL A 630 -40.74 24.66 2.58
CA VAL A 630 -39.53 25.27 2.06
C VAL A 630 -39.56 25.16 0.53
N TYR A 631 -39.46 26.28 -0.18
CA TYR A 631 -39.50 26.35 -1.63
C TYR A 631 -38.72 27.54 -2.18
N VAL A 632 -38.42 27.53 -3.48
CA VAL A 632 -37.93 28.71 -4.22
C VAL A 632 -38.87 29.06 -5.34
N ALA A 633 -38.85 30.31 -5.75
CA ALA A 633 -39.65 30.79 -6.89
C ALA A 633 -38.87 30.64 -8.21
N LEU A 634 -39.57 30.53 -9.33
CA LEU A 634 -38.97 30.32 -10.63
C LEU A 634 -38.01 31.43 -11.07
N ASP A 635 -38.19 32.63 -10.53
CA ASP A 635 -37.36 33.83 -10.74
C ASP A 635 -36.16 33.91 -9.76
N ASP A 636 -36.08 33.05 -8.76
CA ASP A 636 -34.87 32.95 -7.92
C ASP A 636 -33.71 32.37 -8.71
N SER A 637 -32.47 32.61 -8.27
CA SER A 637 -31.26 32.02 -8.90
C SER A 637 -30.96 30.62 -8.37
N ALA A 638 -30.15 29.86 -9.11
CA ALA A 638 -29.68 28.57 -8.67
C ALA A 638 -28.85 28.68 -7.36
N LEU A 639 -28.20 29.84 -7.11
CA LEU A 639 -27.51 30.12 -5.86
C LEU A 639 -28.47 30.14 -4.68
N VAL A 640 -29.62 30.85 -4.80
CA VAL A 640 -30.66 30.91 -3.76
C VAL A 640 -31.23 29.51 -3.47
N ALA A 641 -31.40 28.70 -4.50
CA ALA A 641 -31.87 27.32 -4.33
C ALA A 641 -30.86 26.48 -3.55
N VAL A 642 -29.56 26.59 -3.87
CA VAL A 642 -28.49 25.88 -3.16
C VAL A 642 -28.41 26.30 -1.71
N ASP A 643 -28.44 27.64 -1.43
CA ASP A 643 -28.43 28.18 -0.06
C ASP A 643 -29.63 27.68 0.74
N THR A 644 -30.82 27.69 0.15
CA THR A 644 -32.04 27.19 0.79
C THR A 644 -31.94 25.70 1.10
N MET A 645 -31.36 24.90 0.19
CA MET A 645 -31.14 23.46 0.43
C MET A 645 -30.13 23.20 1.54
N LEU A 646 -29.11 24.04 1.68
CA LEU A 646 -28.08 23.93 2.72
C LEU A 646 -28.63 24.38 4.09
N ASP A 647 -29.34 25.49 4.15
CA ASP A 647 -29.90 26.05 5.40
C ASP A 647 -30.89 25.07 6.05
N HIS A 648 -31.59 24.28 5.23
CA HIS A 648 -32.64 23.36 5.72
C HIS A 648 -32.21 21.88 5.65
N ASP A 649 -30.97 21.60 5.26
CA ASP A 649 -30.42 20.24 5.09
C ASP A 649 -31.30 19.31 4.23
N ILE A 650 -31.79 19.82 3.10
CA ILE A 650 -32.65 19.09 2.16
C ILE A 650 -31.93 18.82 0.83
N SER A 651 -32.20 17.68 0.23
CA SER A 651 -31.59 17.24 -1.04
C SER A 651 -32.43 17.60 -2.28
N TRP A 652 -33.64 17.98 -2.07
CA TRP A 652 -34.56 18.41 -3.11
C TRP A 652 -35.41 19.60 -2.65
N LEU A 653 -35.91 20.41 -3.57
CA LEU A 653 -36.60 21.65 -3.27
C LEU A 653 -37.70 21.89 -4.28
N PRO A 654 -38.98 22.09 -3.84
CA PRO A 654 -40.07 22.51 -4.71
C PRO A 654 -39.78 23.86 -5.33
N VAL A 655 -40.09 24.02 -6.59
CA VAL A 655 -40.08 25.30 -7.31
C VAL A 655 -41.49 25.71 -7.61
N VAL A 656 -41.84 26.95 -7.18
CA VAL A 656 -43.16 27.51 -7.38
C VAL A 656 -43.12 28.64 -8.42
N GLN A 657 -44.26 28.99 -8.96
CA GLN A 657 -44.40 30.03 -9.98
C GLN A 657 -43.91 31.40 -9.50
N SER A 658 -44.30 31.79 -8.29
CA SER A 658 -43.83 32.98 -7.61
C SER A 658 -44.11 32.87 -6.10
N LYS A 659 -43.46 33.74 -5.28
CA LYS A 659 -43.69 33.78 -3.82
C LYS A 659 -45.11 34.21 -3.45
N ASP A 660 -45.72 35.06 -4.27
CA ASP A 660 -47.10 35.51 -4.09
C ASP A 660 -48.14 34.46 -4.54
N ASN A 661 -47.75 33.59 -5.46
CA ASN A 661 -48.59 32.50 -5.93
C ASN A 661 -47.81 31.19 -5.92
N PRO A 662 -47.71 30.51 -4.78
CA PRO A 662 -46.86 29.34 -4.61
C PRO A 662 -47.45 28.07 -5.26
N ARG A 663 -47.80 28.13 -6.53
CA ARG A 663 -48.17 26.97 -7.34
C ARG A 663 -46.91 26.26 -7.80
N PRO A 664 -46.76 24.96 -7.51
CA PRO A 664 -45.55 24.23 -7.94
C PRO A 664 -45.50 24.07 -9.45
N VAL A 665 -44.33 24.34 -10.04
CA VAL A 665 -44.04 24.19 -11.48
C VAL A 665 -43.06 23.08 -11.78
N GLY A 666 -42.37 22.60 -10.73
CA GLY A 666 -41.41 21.53 -10.80
C GLY A 666 -40.70 21.38 -9.47
N TYR A 667 -39.63 20.64 -9.45
CA TYR A 667 -38.73 20.56 -8.30
C TYR A 667 -37.27 20.52 -8.76
N LEU A 668 -36.36 20.86 -7.85
CA LEU A 668 -34.93 20.80 -8.05
C LEU A 668 -34.34 19.72 -7.19
N ARG A 669 -33.40 18.95 -7.75
CA ARG A 669 -32.53 18.06 -7.00
C ARG A 669 -31.14 18.63 -6.93
N ARG A 670 -30.53 18.53 -5.77
CA ARG A 670 -29.13 18.97 -5.53
C ARG A 670 -28.17 18.36 -6.55
N GLU A 671 -28.35 17.10 -6.91
CA GLU A 671 -27.56 16.37 -7.90
C GLU A 671 -27.59 17.04 -9.28
N LYS A 672 -28.76 17.48 -9.72
CA LYS A 672 -28.93 18.10 -11.05
C LYS A 672 -28.25 19.46 -11.15
N ILE A 673 -28.27 20.23 -10.08
CA ILE A 673 -27.51 21.50 -10.00
C ILE A 673 -26.00 21.21 -10.11
N LEU A 674 -25.52 20.17 -9.43
CA LEU A 674 -24.12 19.74 -9.48
C LEU A 674 -23.70 19.26 -10.87
N ASP A 675 -24.49 18.41 -11.51
CA ASP A 675 -24.20 17.92 -12.86
C ASP A 675 -24.08 19.08 -13.84
N ARG A 676 -25.00 20.05 -13.76
CA ARG A 676 -24.95 21.24 -14.59
C ARG A 676 -23.73 22.10 -14.37
N MET A 677 -23.29 22.21 -13.12
CA MET A 677 -22.06 22.94 -12.79
C MET A 677 -20.83 22.24 -13.37
N ILE A 678 -20.75 20.91 -13.25
CA ILE A 678 -19.64 20.12 -13.80
C ILE A 678 -19.58 20.30 -15.32
N GLU A 679 -20.71 20.27 -16.03
CA GLU A 679 -20.77 20.53 -17.46
C GLU A 679 -20.25 21.92 -17.84
N ARG A 680 -20.67 22.96 -17.09
CA ARG A 680 -20.23 24.34 -17.33
C ARG A 680 -18.76 24.56 -17.03
N PHE A 681 -18.21 23.90 -16.00
CA PHE A 681 -16.78 23.93 -15.72
C PHE A 681 -15.96 23.27 -16.85
N GLY A 682 -16.42 22.13 -17.38
CA GLY A 682 -15.78 21.46 -18.50
C GLY A 682 -15.77 22.33 -19.77
N GLN A 683 -16.86 23.05 -20.06
CA GLN A 683 -16.95 23.97 -21.20
C GLN A 683 -16.06 25.20 -21.05
N SER A 684 -15.97 25.78 -19.84
CA SER A 684 -15.11 26.93 -19.57
C SER A 684 -13.61 26.61 -19.69
N GLN A 685 -13.19 25.40 -19.32
CA GLN A 685 -11.80 24.95 -19.53
C GLN A 685 -11.49 24.72 -21.01
N ALA A 686 -12.43 24.20 -21.78
CA ALA A 686 -12.24 24.00 -23.22
C ALA A 686 -12.18 25.33 -24.00
N GLU A 687 -12.89 26.35 -23.56
CA GLU A 687 -12.80 27.71 -24.12
C GLU A 687 -11.48 28.39 -23.78
N HIS A 688 -10.98 28.27 -22.53
CA HIS A 688 -9.67 28.81 -22.14
C HIS A 688 -8.52 28.12 -22.85
N ALA A 689 -8.62 26.81 -23.10
CA ALA A 689 -7.61 26.06 -23.87
C ALA A 689 -7.62 26.47 -25.38
N ARG A 690 -8.76 26.87 -25.93
CA ARG A 690 -8.89 27.37 -27.31
C ARG A 690 -8.39 28.82 -27.50
N VAL A 691 -8.41 29.61 -26.43
CA VAL A 691 -7.90 31.01 -26.49
C VAL A 691 -6.41 31.07 -26.21
N ALA A 692 -5.84 30.00 -25.60
CA ALA A 692 -4.40 29.89 -25.32
C ALA A 692 -3.60 29.11 -26.39
N SER A 693 -4.27 28.52 -27.38
CA SER A 693 -3.69 27.94 -28.61
C SER A 693 -3.79 28.93 -29.76
#